data_648be2b93436f31fdf9068f0315ad770
#
_entry.id   648be2b93436f31fdf9068f0315ad770
#
_cell.length_a   1.000
_cell.length_b   1.000
_cell.length_c   1.000
_cell.angle_alpha   90.00
_cell.angle_beta   90.00
_cell.angle_gamma   90.00
#
_symmetry.space_group_name_H-M   'P 1'
#
loop_
_entity.id
_entity.type
_entity.pdbx_description
1 polymer ?
#
loop_
_entity_poly.entity_id
_entity_poly.type
_entity_poly.pdbx_seq_one_letter_code
_entity_poly.pdbx_strand_id
1 'polypeptide(L)'
;MSQDEEEASIGPQELEDGPNASFFQLPTALADLRKALLGDYKLQPTPPESSKQIRLLTKSETNTLMHYVAWKLSNGTIYAYELHAKVLEKASKTEILSLHQAKKLAQDLTGFIPHMVDMCPRSCIAYTGAYASLEKCPYNRGNDLCNEPRYHKPTSSGRLKPRAQVQILPVMAKIRAMFANADTAKLLRHRDSCLQSALHLVGTAATRKYSDYGDSQVHVMQHTELGLFQDPRDIAFALSTDGAQLTMKKQSNTWLLILIILNLPGSIRCLTDSVIINFATPGPNSPGDIESFVWTVFQEMAMASEGIWMWDAVDSSMFVHKSCISMALGDMLGSAKLNGMTGHTGLFGDRFSMVQGAKSSCLKGAKSQYYPINPPENAKYNPSRPAQYDLSNLPMRSQDVYWSTIKRLANATTKKERSEISKSTGVSRLPLCAASVAFTHPTFFPLDPFHLFYENCMAFIWDIWTSFSKPHEFVYLSPEKARTLGSLIPLAMETLPAAFCGPIRDPYLKCQSQYKIYEWMALLHWYIIPMGIELQIDSIVLKNFSRFVEAIEFAMTISPRSDAEIQYLHKIISQFLVEYERIYIGNNPERILWARLCIFQLIHVPHHLQWNGTIRAGSQATVERSIGEMGHKIRSKKAPFANLTNLIFQTELVKILLLHYPSLHPNSLQKVINTESSEQNLSKFMQKDRSYTNSQGPAQAELEAVTQWLNFNILDIGISVKRWGKFKLLNGNVLGSHLSREKAQSFRRSEWFEVRIFI
;
A
#
# COMPACT_ATOMS: atom_id res chain seq x y z
N MET A 1 33.32 -9.07 29.26
CA MET A 1 32.26 -9.46 30.20
C MET A 1 30.98 -9.58 29.40
N SER A 2 30.65 -10.82 29.21
CA SER A 2 29.49 -11.34 28.49
C SER A 2 28.19 -10.96 29.22
N GLN A 3 27.23 -10.44 28.50
CA GLN A 3 25.82 -10.64 28.79
C GLN A 3 25.14 -11.01 27.49
N ASP A 4 24.83 -12.29 27.43
CA ASP A 4 23.98 -12.93 26.43
C ASP A 4 22.59 -12.28 26.52
N GLU A 5 22.30 -11.34 25.65
CA GLU A 5 20.92 -11.02 25.30
C GLU A 5 20.48 -12.05 24.26
N GLU A 6 19.86 -13.10 24.73
CA GLU A 6 18.92 -13.90 23.94
C GLU A 6 17.89 -12.94 23.32
N GLU A 7 18.20 -12.40 22.15
CA GLU A 7 17.16 -11.94 21.24
C GLU A 7 16.36 -13.18 20.84
N ALA A 8 15.26 -13.39 21.57
CA ALA A 8 14.20 -14.26 21.13
C ALA A 8 13.89 -13.87 19.68
N SER A 9 14.32 -14.71 18.72
CA SER A 9 13.74 -14.75 17.40
C SER A 9 12.23 -14.77 17.64
N ILE A 10 11.54 -13.70 17.27
CA ILE A 10 10.09 -13.70 17.18
C ILE A 10 9.79 -14.67 16.05
N GLY A 11 9.77 -15.96 16.41
CA GLY A 11 9.11 -16.97 15.62
C GLY A 11 7.70 -16.47 15.38
N PRO A 12 7.07 -16.82 14.26
CA PRO A 12 5.72 -16.40 13.96
C PRO A 12 4.88 -16.68 15.22
N GLN A 13 4.44 -15.65 15.91
CA GLN A 13 3.41 -15.80 16.95
C GLN A 13 2.32 -16.59 16.25
N GLU A 14 2.20 -17.85 16.64
CA GLU A 14 1.08 -18.67 16.25
C GLU A 14 -0.13 -17.80 16.50
N LEU A 15 -0.81 -17.39 15.43
CA LEU A 15 -2.20 -17.05 15.51
C LEU A 15 -2.86 -18.37 15.93
N GLU A 16 -2.69 -18.76 17.21
CA GLU A 16 -3.60 -19.68 17.79
C GLU A 16 -4.97 -19.11 17.47
N ASP A 17 -5.82 -19.94 16.89
CA ASP A 17 -7.24 -19.74 16.93
C ASP A 17 -7.57 -19.58 18.44
N GLY A 18 -7.29 -18.37 18.96
CA GLY A 18 -7.49 -18.06 20.35
C GLY A 18 -8.99 -18.21 20.62
N PRO A 19 -9.38 -18.51 21.82
CA PRO A 19 -10.79 -18.61 22.25
C PRO A 19 -11.60 -17.34 21.97
N ASN A 20 -11.01 -16.37 21.31
CA ASN A 20 -11.51 -15.02 21.05
C ASN A 20 -12.40 -14.88 19.82
N ALA A 21 -12.43 -15.86 18.91
CA ALA A 21 -13.41 -15.91 17.83
C ALA A 21 -14.88 -15.93 18.32
N SER A 22 -15.10 -15.98 19.65
CA SER A 22 -16.43 -16.09 20.24
C SER A 22 -17.10 -14.77 20.61
N PHE A 23 -16.39 -13.63 20.59
CA PHE A 23 -16.96 -12.40 21.15
C PHE A 23 -17.30 -11.33 20.11
N PHE A 24 -16.57 -11.17 19.01
CA PHE A 24 -17.04 -10.36 17.91
C PHE A 24 -17.88 -11.25 16.98
N GLN A 25 -19.11 -11.49 17.35
CA GLN A 25 -20.07 -12.07 16.43
C GLN A 25 -20.53 -10.96 15.49
N LEU A 26 -19.79 -10.78 14.37
CA LEU A 26 -20.41 -10.20 13.20
C LEU A 26 -21.69 -11.00 12.90
N PRO A 27 -22.77 -10.34 12.46
CA PRO A 27 -23.94 -11.06 12.00
C PRO A 27 -23.50 -12.19 11.05
N THR A 28 -23.97 -13.38 11.30
CA THR A 28 -23.56 -14.57 10.53
C THR A 28 -24.04 -14.54 9.09
N ALA A 29 -25.08 -13.75 8.82
CA ALA A 29 -25.59 -13.50 7.47
C ALA A 29 -25.08 -12.14 6.96
N LEU A 30 -24.62 -12.12 5.71
CA LEU A 30 -24.14 -10.91 5.03
C LEU A 30 -25.20 -9.79 5.01
N ALA A 31 -26.47 -10.15 4.81
CA ALA A 31 -27.57 -9.19 4.80
C ALA A 31 -27.73 -8.46 6.14
N ASP A 32 -27.61 -9.18 7.26
CA ASP A 32 -27.69 -8.61 8.60
C ASP A 32 -26.48 -7.72 8.90
N LEU A 33 -25.28 -8.11 8.44
CA LEU A 33 -24.07 -7.30 8.56
C LEU A 33 -24.23 -5.96 7.82
N ARG A 34 -24.70 -6.00 6.56
CA ARG A 34 -24.96 -4.79 5.77
C ARG A 34 -26.04 -3.92 6.40
N LYS A 35 -27.10 -4.51 6.88
CA LYS A 35 -28.16 -3.80 7.61
C LYS A 35 -27.64 -3.13 8.88
N ALA A 36 -26.82 -3.81 9.66
CA ALA A 36 -26.22 -3.26 10.88
C ALA A 36 -25.28 -2.08 10.61
N LEU A 37 -24.55 -2.11 9.47
CA LEU A 37 -23.69 -1.01 9.04
C LEU A 37 -24.49 0.18 8.50
N LEU A 38 -25.51 -0.07 7.70
CA LEU A 38 -26.35 0.98 7.10
C LEU A 38 -27.23 1.69 8.14
N GLY A 39 -27.69 0.97 9.18
CA GLY A 39 -28.63 1.49 10.17
C GLY A 39 -29.94 1.98 9.51
N ASP A 40 -30.40 3.15 9.93
CA ASP A 40 -31.62 3.80 9.42
C ASP A 40 -31.36 4.76 8.25
N TYR A 41 -30.15 4.75 7.70
CA TYR A 41 -29.82 5.66 6.58
C TYR A 41 -30.69 5.40 5.36
N LYS A 42 -31.21 6.48 4.77
CA LYS A 42 -31.91 6.50 3.50
C LYS A 42 -31.52 7.73 2.71
N LEU A 43 -31.21 7.55 1.44
CA LEU A 43 -30.97 8.67 0.55
C LEU A 43 -32.20 9.57 0.49
N GLN A 44 -32.01 10.88 0.71
CA GLN A 44 -33.09 11.86 0.56
C GLN A 44 -33.49 11.96 -0.92
N PRO A 45 -34.80 12.05 -1.25
CA PRO A 45 -35.26 12.09 -2.65
C PRO A 45 -34.81 13.35 -3.38
N THR A 46 -34.55 14.45 -2.66
CA THR A 46 -34.15 15.72 -3.23
C THR A 46 -32.81 16.18 -2.66
N PRO A 47 -31.98 16.88 -3.46
CA PRO A 47 -30.73 17.43 -2.97
C PRO A 47 -30.95 18.48 -1.87
N PRO A 48 -30.09 18.56 -0.85
CA PRO A 48 -30.17 19.58 0.19
C PRO A 48 -29.93 20.98 -0.38
N GLU A 49 -30.73 21.96 0.03
CA GLU A 49 -30.66 23.35 -0.48
C GLU A 49 -29.33 24.04 -0.23
N SER A 50 -28.63 23.69 0.86
CA SER A 50 -27.40 24.36 1.33
C SER A 50 -26.11 23.94 0.61
N SER A 51 -26.17 23.05 -0.39
CA SER A 51 -24.97 22.39 -0.95
C SER A 51 -24.25 23.15 -2.07
N LYS A 52 -24.74 24.32 -2.49
CA LYS A 52 -24.33 24.96 -3.76
C LYS A 52 -23.27 26.06 -3.67
N GLN A 53 -22.93 26.60 -2.50
CA GLN A 53 -22.06 27.79 -2.45
C GLN A 53 -20.92 27.67 -1.44
N ILE A 54 -19.70 27.73 -1.99
CA ILE A 54 -18.50 28.04 -1.18
C ILE A 54 -18.64 29.49 -0.72
N ARG A 55 -18.66 29.72 0.61
CA ARG A 55 -18.77 31.05 1.19
C ARG A 55 -17.55 31.93 0.84
N LEU A 56 -17.78 33.16 0.45
CA LEU A 56 -16.70 34.13 0.27
C LEU A 56 -16.05 34.45 1.62
N LEU A 57 -14.73 34.51 1.63
CA LEU A 57 -13.94 34.87 2.81
C LEU A 57 -13.78 36.39 2.92
N THR A 58 -13.83 36.89 4.14
CA THR A 58 -13.42 38.28 4.42
C THR A 58 -11.88 38.40 4.29
N LYS A 59 -11.37 39.63 4.23
CA LYS A 59 -9.92 39.85 4.16
C LYS A 59 -9.19 39.32 5.39
N SER A 60 -9.77 39.51 6.60
CA SER A 60 -9.22 38.97 7.85
C SER A 60 -9.19 37.43 7.84
N GLU A 61 -10.28 36.77 7.43
CA GLU A 61 -10.35 35.32 7.31
C GLU A 61 -9.35 34.78 6.28
N THR A 62 -9.23 35.44 5.12
CA THR A 62 -8.26 35.05 4.08
C THR A 62 -6.84 35.12 4.63
N ASN A 63 -6.43 36.24 5.25
CA ASN A 63 -5.10 36.39 5.82
C ASN A 63 -4.84 35.36 6.94
N THR A 64 -5.82 35.16 7.81
CA THR A 64 -5.75 34.14 8.89
C THR A 64 -5.55 32.74 8.33
N LEU A 65 -6.34 32.34 7.34
CA LEU A 65 -6.26 30.99 6.77
C LEU A 65 -5.01 30.79 5.92
N MET A 66 -4.54 31.80 5.18
CA MET A 66 -3.24 31.74 4.50
C MET A 66 -2.10 31.55 5.50
N HIS A 67 -2.13 32.28 6.61
CA HIS A 67 -1.15 32.10 7.69
C HIS A 67 -1.23 30.71 8.33
N TYR A 68 -2.45 30.22 8.60
CA TYR A 68 -2.69 28.88 9.14
C TYR A 68 -2.18 27.78 8.21
N VAL A 69 -2.44 27.87 6.90
CA VAL A 69 -1.94 26.94 5.89
C VAL A 69 -0.41 26.97 5.84
N ALA A 70 0.21 28.15 5.75
CA ALA A 70 1.66 28.30 5.71
C ALA A 70 2.32 27.72 6.98
N TRP A 71 1.75 28.02 8.16
CA TRP A 71 2.20 27.46 9.44
C TRP A 71 2.13 25.91 9.45
N LYS A 72 1.04 25.34 8.95
CA LYS A 72 0.87 23.88 8.92
C LYS A 72 1.83 23.22 7.92
N LEU A 73 1.99 23.78 6.73
CA LEU A 73 2.90 23.24 5.69
C LEU A 73 4.37 23.32 6.12
N SER A 74 4.76 24.38 6.84
CA SER A 74 6.11 24.52 7.40
C SER A 74 6.34 23.71 8.67
N ASN A 75 5.33 22.96 9.15
CA ASN A 75 5.35 22.26 10.43
C ASN A 75 5.74 23.24 11.58
N GLY A 76 5.15 24.44 11.62
CA GLY A 76 5.44 25.50 12.58
C GLY A 76 5.11 25.14 14.03
N THR A 77 5.75 25.82 15.01
CA THR A 77 5.38 25.73 16.42
C THR A 77 4.22 26.68 16.71
N ILE A 78 3.51 26.48 17.84
CA ILE A 78 2.45 27.41 18.31
C ILE A 78 3.06 28.82 18.48
N TYR A 79 4.23 28.90 19.10
CA TYR A 79 4.94 30.16 19.29
C TYR A 79 5.26 30.86 17.95
N ALA A 80 5.69 30.12 16.93
CA ALA A 80 5.92 30.68 15.60
C ALA A 80 4.61 31.22 14.98
N TYR A 81 3.49 30.53 15.15
CA TYR A 81 2.19 31.02 14.70
C TYR A 81 1.85 32.38 15.33
N GLU A 82 1.92 32.48 16.66
CA GLU A 82 1.59 33.69 17.43
C GLU A 82 2.51 34.88 17.09
N LEU A 83 3.81 34.60 16.93
CA LEU A 83 4.80 35.61 16.57
C LEU A 83 4.54 36.18 15.15
N HIS A 84 4.37 35.28 14.18
CA HIS A 84 4.10 35.68 12.80
C HIS A 84 2.73 36.33 12.63
N ALA A 85 1.70 35.94 13.40
CA ALA A 85 0.40 36.58 13.41
C ALA A 85 0.52 38.07 13.73
N LYS A 86 1.28 38.43 14.79
CA LYS A 86 1.51 39.84 15.17
C LYS A 86 2.21 40.66 14.07
N VAL A 87 3.14 40.04 13.34
CA VAL A 87 3.83 40.70 12.21
C VAL A 87 2.86 40.92 11.05
N LEU A 88 2.05 39.90 10.73
CA LEU A 88 1.05 39.98 9.66
C LEU A 88 -0.06 40.98 9.97
N GLU A 89 -0.53 41.08 11.22
CA GLU A 89 -1.50 42.10 11.63
C GLU A 89 -0.98 43.51 11.36
N LYS A 90 0.25 43.80 11.76
CA LYS A 90 0.89 45.10 11.51
C LYS A 90 1.05 45.39 10.02
N ALA A 91 1.45 44.39 9.21
CA ALA A 91 1.69 44.55 7.78
C ALA A 91 0.39 44.66 6.98
N SER A 92 -0.62 43.85 7.27
CA SER A 92 -1.88 43.81 6.51
C SER A 92 -2.95 44.79 7.01
N LYS A 93 -2.76 45.35 8.21
CA LYS A 93 -3.75 46.15 8.95
C LYS A 93 -5.10 45.42 9.10
N THR A 94 -5.06 44.13 9.27
CA THR A 94 -6.24 43.26 9.50
C THR A 94 -5.96 42.33 10.67
N GLU A 95 -6.98 42.04 11.46
CA GLU A 95 -6.91 41.08 12.55
C GLU A 95 -6.51 39.68 12.01
N ILE A 96 -5.59 39.00 12.69
CA ILE A 96 -5.24 37.59 12.46
C ILE A 96 -5.72 36.80 13.67
N LEU A 97 -6.64 35.88 13.44
CA LEU A 97 -7.23 35.05 14.49
C LEU A 97 -6.17 34.14 15.16
N SER A 98 -6.39 33.84 16.44
CA SER A 98 -5.57 32.87 17.17
C SER A 98 -5.56 31.49 16.47
N LEU A 99 -4.53 30.69 16.70
CA LEU A 99 -4.43 29.35 16.11
C LEU A 99 -5.67 28.48 16.39
N HIS A 100 -6.26 28.61 17.58
CA HIS A 100 -7.49 27.90 17.94
C HIS A 100 -8.68 28.36 17.10
N GLN A 101 -8.88 29.65 16.97
CA GLN A 101 -9.95 30.24 16.15
C GLN A 101 -9.75 29.95 14.64
N ALA A 102 -8.50 30.02 14.15
CA ALA A 102 -8.18 29.66 12.76
C ALA A 102 -8.53 28.19 12.43
N LYS A 103 -8.23 27.27 13.34
CA LYS A 103 -8.64 25.85 13.21
C LYS A 103 -10.15 25.70 13.21
N LYS A 104 -10.84 26.36 14.12
CA LYS A 104 -12.30 26.33 14.19
C LYS A 104 -12.92 26.91 12.92
N LEU A 105 -12.44 28.04 12.44
CA LEU A 105 -12.88 28.63 11.18
C LEU A 105 -12.68 27.65 10.01
N ALA A 106 -11.52 27.00 9.91
CA ALA A 106 -11.26 25.99 8.87
C ALA A 106 -12.22 24.79 8.98
N GLN A 107 -12.54 24.33 10.19
CA GLN A 107 -13.53 23.27 10.41
C GLN A 107 -14.94 23.69 10.01
N ASP A 108 -15.36 24.89 10.40
CA ASP A 108 -16.69 25.43 10.08
C ASP A 108 -16.87 25.61 8.57
N LEU A 109 -15.83 26.05 7.86
CA LEU A 109 -15.85 26.23 6.40
C LEU A 109 -15.87 24.91 5.63
N THR A 110 -15.22 23.88 6.15
CA THR A 110 -15.09 22.59 5.47
C THR A 110 -16.12 21.56 5.91
N GLY A 111 -16.80 21.80 7.04
CA GLY A 111 -17.66 20.79 7.67
C GLY A 111 -16.91 19.53 8.13
N PHE A 112 -15.58 19.60 8.23
CA PHE A 112 -14.73 18.45 8.55
C PHE A 112 -14.66 18.22 10.07
N ILE A 113 -15.58 17.42 10.59
CA ILE A 113 -15.73 17.14 12.02
C ILE A 113 -15.40 15.67 12.28
N PRO A 114 -14.37 15.38 13.09
CA PRO A 114 -14.00 13.99 13.42
C PRO A 114 -15.05 13.30 14.29
N HIS A 115 -15.19 12.00 14.09
CA HIS A 115 -15.97 11.13 14.98
C HIS A 115 -15.09 10.62 16.10
N MET A 116 -15.48 10.85 17.36
CA MET A 116 -14.79 10.34 18.52
C MET A 116 -15.43 9.01 18.95
N VAL A 117 -14.70 7.92 18.84
CA VAL A 117 -15.17 6.57 19.17
C VAL A 117 -14.44 6.09 20.42
N ASP A 118 -15.20 5.62 21.42
CA ASP A 118 -14.62 5.06 22.63
C ASP A 118 -13.85 3.77 22.31
N MET A 119 -12.73 3.57 22.99
CA MET A 119 -11.91 2.38 22.84
C MET A 119 -11.37 1.86 24.18
N CYS A 120 -10.96 0.61 24.19
CA CYS A 120 -10.25 0.02 25.31
C CYS A 120 -8.92 0.77 25.57
N PRO A 121 -8.61 1.17 26.82
CA PRO A 121 -7.34 1.82 27.15
C PRO A 121 -6.09 1.00 26.80
N ARG A 122 -6.24 -0.33 26.67
CA ARG A 122 -5.18 -1.25 26.23
C ARG A 122 -5.20 -1.52 24.71
N SER A 123 -5.96 -0.73 23.94
CA SER A 123 -6.10 -0.83 22.46
C SER A 123 -6.69 -2.16 21.96
N CYS A 124 -7.42 -2.92 22.79
CA CYS A 124 -7.95 -4.21 22.37
C CYS A 124 -9.05 -4.06 21.31
N ILE A 125 -10.03 -3.18 21.58
CA ILE A 125 -11.23 -2.96 20.76
C ILE A 125 -11.60 -1.48 20.71
N ALA A 126 -12.32 -1.08 19.66
CA ALA A 126 -13.20 0.09 19.68
C ALA A 126 -14.62 -0.36 20.07
N TYR A 127 -15.36 0.47 20.80
CA TYR A 127 -16.73 0.16 21.23
C TYR A 127 -17.72 0.48 20.10
N THR A 128 -17.66 -0.30 19.04
CA THR A 128 -18.50 -0.21 17.83
C THR A 128 -19.19 -1.54 17.55
N GLY A 129 -20.16 -1.57 16.67
CA GLY A 129 -20.86 -2.80 16.29
C GLY A 129 -21.33 -3.59 17.50
N ALA A 130 -20.94 -4.85 17.60
CA ALA A 130 -21.31 -5.74 18.70
C ALA A 130 -20.76 -5.30 20.08
N TYR A 131 -19.75 -4.43 20.13
CA TYR A 131 -19.18 -3.92 21.37
C TYR A 131 -19.80 -2.59 21.82
N ALA A 132 -20.70 -1.99 21.05
CA ALA A 132 -21.20 -0.63 21.27
C ALA A 132 -21.83 -0.41 22.65
N SER A 133 -22.54 -1.40 23.19
CA SER A 133 -23.22 -1.35 24.48
C SER A 133 -22.38 -1.79 25.69
N LEU A 134 -21.16 -2.30 25.47
CA LEU A 134 -20.35 -2.85 26.54
C LEU A 134 -19.67 -1.74 27.36
N GLU A 135 -19.60 -1.97 28.68
CA GLU A 135 -18.91 -1.09 29.62
C GLU A 135 -17.50 -1.56 30.01
N LYS A 136 -17.16 -2.79 29.68
CA LYS A 136 -15.84 -3.41 29.93
C LYS A 136 -15.35 -4.13 28.67
N CYS A 137 -14.04 -4.20 28.52
CA CYS A 137 -13.40 -4.87 27.40
C CYS A 137 -13.51 -6.39 27.51
N PRO A 138 -14.17 -7.08 26.56
CA PRO A 138 -14.33 -8.54 26.59
C PRO A 138 -13.15 -9.28 25.94
N TYR A 139 -12.13 -8.56 25.44
CA TYR A 139 -11.06 -9.14 24.65
C TYR A 139 -10.08 -9.93 25.51
N ASN A 140 -9.73 -11.15 25.09
CA ASN A 140 -8.69 -11.94 25.71
C ASN A 140 -7.33 -11.69 25.02
N ARG A 141 -6.31 -11.40 25.83
CA ARG A 141 -4.92 -11.38 25.40
C ARG A 141 -4.25 -12.67 25.85
N GLY A 142 -4.10 -13.63 24.96
CA GLY A 142 -3.71 -14.99 25.35
C GLY A 142 -4.78 -15.61 26.26
N ASN A 143 -4.40 -16.01 27.47
CA ASN A 143 -5.31 -16.62 28.45
C ASN A 143 -6.00 -15.61 29.37
N ASP A 144 -5.62 -14.33 29.33
CA ASP A 144 -6.11 -13.31 30.25
C ASP A 144 -7.19 -12.43 29.65
N LEU A 145 -8.35 -12.37 30.29
CA LEU A 145 -9.42 -11.43 29.93
C LEU A 145 -8.98 -9.99 30.28
N CYS A 146 -9.08 -9.09 29.30
CA CYS A 146 -8.68 -7.70 29.48
C CYS A 146 -9.47 -6.99 30.59
N ASN A 147 -10.79 -7.10 30.58
CA ASN A 147 -11.75 -6.57 31.57
C ASN A 147 -11.55 -5.09 31.96
N GLU A 148 -10.81 -4.30 31.15
CA GLU A 148 -10.63 -2.86 31.40
C GLU A 148 -11.95 -2.12 31.25
N PRO A 149 -12.33 -1.24 32.23
CA PRO A 149 -13.55 -0.44 32.14
C PRO A 149 -13.42 0.61 31.03
N ARG A 150 -14.53 0.84 30.32
CA ARG A 150 -14.68 1.85 29.26
C ARG A 150 -14.62 3.27 29.81
N TYR A 151 -15.22 3.51 30.96
CA TYR A 151 -15.37 4.82 31.56
C TYR A 151 -14.53 5.00 32.84
N HIS A 152 -14.17 6.24 33.13
CA HIS A 152 -13.68 6.62 34.45
C HIS A 152 -14.78 6.44 35.48
N LYS A 153 -14.41 6.35 36.77
CA LYS A 153 -15.39 6.40 37.86
C LYS A 153 -16.24 7.67 37.71
N PRO A 154 -17.57 7.58 37.87
CA PRO A 154 -18.44 8.74 37.78
C PRO A 154 -17.94 9.89 38.64
N THR A 155 -17.94 11.10 38.10
CA THR A 155 -17.73 12.32 38.89
C THR A 155 -18.99 12.68 39.65
N SER A 156 -18.91 13.65 40.57
CA SER A 156 -20.05 14.18 41.32
C SER A 156 -21.21 14.65 40.42
N SER A 157 -20.92 14.96 39.13
CA SER A 157 -21.93 15.35 38.13
C SER A 157 -22.62 14.14 37.47
N GLY A 158 -22.25 12.93 37.77
CA GLY A 158 -22.81 11.69 37.19
C GLY A 158 -22.43 11.46 35.71
N ARG A 159 -21.67 12.37 35.08
CA ARG A 159 -21.29 12.26 33.66
C ARG A 159 -20.22 11.18 33.47
N LEU A 160 -20.52 10.20 32.62
CA LEU A 160 -19.57 9.19 32.19
C LEU A 160 -18.52 9.80 31.22
N LYS A 161 -17.25 9.68 31.59
CA LYS A 161 -16.14 10.13 30.74
C LYS A 161 -15.36 8.93 30.22
N PRO A 162 -15.22 8.74 28.89
CA PRO A 162 -14.42 7.65 28.32
C PRO A 162 -12.97 7.71 28.78
N ARG A 163 -12.36 6.56 29.03
CA ARG A 163 -10.94 6.45 29.42
C ARG A 163 -10.00 6.60 28.23
N ALA A 164 -10.41 6.16 27.04
CA ALA A 164 -9.68 6.33 25.80
C ALA A 164 -10.66 6.46 24.63
N GLN A 165 -10.27 7.23 23.62
CA GLN A 165 -11.01 7.40 22.38
C GLN A 165 -10.06 7.40 21.20
N VAL A 166 -10.53 6.87 20.06
CA VAL A 166 -9.89 7.01 18.75
C VAL A 166 -10.66 8.06 17.94
N GLN A 167 -9.92 8.89 17.23
CA GLN A 167 -10.46 9.90 16.33
C GLN A 167 -10.52 9.34 14.91
N ILE A 168 -11.72 9.23 14.35
CA ILE A 168 -11.97 8.73 12.99
C ILE A 168 -12.40 9.91 12.13
N LEU A 169 -11.72 10.12 11.01
CA LEU A 169 -11.94 11.25 10.12
C LEU A 169 -12.95 10.88 9.01
N PRO A 170 -13.96 11.72 8.71
CA PRO A 170 -14.95 11.41 7.69
C PRO A 170 -14.32 11.45 6.29
N VAL A 171 -14.54 10.39 5.51
CA VAL A 171 -13.99 10.22 4.15
C VAL A 171 -14.74 11.09 3.15
N MET A 172 -16.07 11.10 3.25
CA MET A 172 -16.94 11.79 2.30
C MET A 172 -16.76 13.33 2.31
N ALA A 173 -16.26 13.91 3.40
CA ALA A 173 -15.93 15.32 3.44
C ALA A 173 -14.83 15.68 2.42
N LYS A 174 -13.79 14.85 2.28
CA LYS A 174 -12.74 15.04 1.26
C LYS A 174 -13.27 14.82 -0.15
N ILE A 175 -14.10 13.80 -0.36
CA ILE A 175 -14.67 13.51 -1.68
C ILE A 175 -15.58 14.65 -2.14
N ARG A 176 -16.41 15.21 -1.26
CA ARG A 176 -17.21 16.42 -1.56
C ARG A 176 -16.34 17.58 -1.99
N ALA A 177 -15.24 17.84 -1.26
CA ALA A 177 -14.31 18.90 -1.62
C ALA A 177 -13.62 18.67 -2.97
N MET A 178 -13.28 17.40 -3.29
CA MET A 178 -12.67 17.06 -4.58
C MET A 178 -13.65 17.25 -5.74
N PHE A 179 -14.94 16.93 -5.59
CA PHE A 179 -15.95 17.21 -6.61
C PHE A 179 -16.31 18.69 -6.70
N ALA A 180 -16.24 19.45 -5.60
CA ALA A 180 -16.44 20.89 -5.60
C ALA A 180 -15.30 21.67 -6.28
N ASN A 181 -14.16 21.02 -6.55
CA ASN A 181 -13.02 21.59 -7.28
C ASN A 181 -12.97 20.98 -8.69
N ALA A 182 -13.09 21.81 -9.74
CA ALA A 182 -13.19 21.35 -11.13
C ALA A 182 -11.98 20.54 -11.59
N ASP A 183 -10.76 20.87 -11.14
CA ASP A 183 -9.54 20.16 -11.56
C ASP A 183 -9.52 18.75 -10.99
N THR A 184 -9.82 18.59 -9.69
CA THR A 184 -9.85 17.27 -9.06
C THR A 184 -11.06 16.45 -9.51
N ALA A 185 -12.22 17.07 -9.75
CA ALA A 185 -13.41 16.41 -10.29
C ALA A 185 -13.16 15.78 -11.68
N LYS A 186 -12.37 16.45 -12.54
CA LYS A 186 -11.91 15.87 -13.82
C LYS A 186 -11.02 14.65 -13.60
N LEU A 187 -10.05 14.74 -12.67
CA LEU A 187 -9.14 13.63 -12.38
C LEU A 187 -9.87 12.40 -11.82
N LEU A 188 -10.96 12.57 -11.07
CA LEU A 188 -11.76 11.47 -10.54
C LEU A 188 -12.47 10.64 -11.62
N ARG A 189 -12.59 11.15 -12.85
CA ARG A 189 -13.17 10.43 -14.00
C ARG A 189 -12.17 9.49 -14.71
N HIS A 190 -10.89 9.48 -14.30
CA HIS A 190 -9.87 8.63 -14.94
C HIS A 190 -10.20 7.14 -14.88
N ARG A 191 -10.72 6.62 -13.75
CA ARG A 191 -11.15 5.23 -13.61
C ARG A 191 -12.17 4.86 -14.71
N ASP A 192 -13.19 5.71 -14.91
CA ASP A 192 -14.22 5.46 -15.90
C ASP A 192 -13.66 5.51 -17.33
N SER A 193 -12.78 6.45 -17.61
CA SER A 193 -12.10 6.53 -18.92
C SER A 193 -11.35 5.23 -19.25
N CYS A 194 -10.65 4.64 -18.27
CA CYS A 194 -10.00 3.33 -18.43
C CYS A 194 -11.03 2.21 -18.63
N LEU A 195 -12.12 2.22 -17.86
CA LEU A 195 -13.21 1.24 -17.98
C LEU A 195 -13.84 1.25 -19.36
N GLN A 196 -14.23 2.43 -19.86
CA GLN A 196 -14.84 2.57 -21.18
C GLN A 196 -13.90 2.07 -22.28
N SER A 197 -12.61 2.38 -22.17
CA SER A 197 -11.59 1.87 -23.09
C SER A 197 -11.50 0.34 -23.06
N ALA A 198 -11.62 -0.28 -21.89
CA ALA A 198 -11.62 -1.74 -21.76
C ALA A 198 -12.91 -2.36 -22.32
N LEU A 199 -14.08 -1.76 -22.06
CA LEU A 199 -15.38 -2.24 -22.54
C LEU A 199 -15.50 -2.20 -24.07
N HIS A 200 -14.93 -1.18 -24.71
CA HIS A 200 -14.89 -1.09 -26.17
C HIS A 200 -14.13 -2.24 -26.85
N LEU A 201 -13.20 -2.87 -26.12
CA LEU A 201 -12.42 -4.00 -26.64
C LEU A 201 -13.13 -5.35 -26.44
N VAL A 202 -14.15 -5.42 -25.59
CA VAL A 202 -14.92 -6.65 -25.35
C VAL A 202 -15.66 -7.05 -26.63
N GLY A 203 -15.44 -8.27 -27.09
CA GLY A 203 -16.05 -8.81 -28.31
C GLY A 203 -15.39 -8.34 -29.63
N THR A 204 -14.29 -7.59 -29.57
CA THR A 204 -13.47 -7.20 -30.74
C THR A 204 -12.28 -8.14 -30.92
N ALA A 205 -11.68 -8.15 -32.12
CA ALA A 205 -10.42 -8.85 -32.39
C ALA A 205 -9.19 -8.12 -31.80
N ALA A 206 -9.36 -6.94 -31.23
CA ALA A 206 -8.25 -6.15 -30.66
C ALA A 206 -7.77 -6.76 -29.34
N THR A 207 -6.48 -6.80 -29.15
CA THR A 207 -5.84 -7.36 -27.94
C THR A 207 -6.10 -6.43 -26.74
N ARG A 208 -6.79 -6.95 -25.73
CA ARG A 208 -6.95 -6.27 -24.43
C ARG A 208 -5.60 -6.07 -23.75
N LYS A 209 -5.44 -4.92 -23.12
CA LYS A 209 -4.26 -4.61 -22.28
C LYS A 209 -4.72 -4.15 -20.91
N TYR A 210 -3.92 -4.49 -19.91
CA TYR A 210 -4.12 -4.14 -18.51
C TYR A 210 -3.07 -3.15 -18.08
N SER A 211 -3.48 -2.04 -17.51
CA SER A 211 -2.57 -0.95 -17.10
C SER A 211 -2.90 -0.34 -15.76
N ASP A 212 -4.18 -0.36 -15.38
CA ASP A 212 -4.69 0.27 -14.17
C ASP A 212 -5.90 -0.50 -13.62
N TYR A 213 -6.33 -0.15 -12.41
CA TYR A 213 -7.55 -0.71 -11.81
C TYR A 213 -8.77 -0.52 -12.73
N GLY A 214 -8.90 0.63 -13.39
CA GLY A 214 -10.05 0.95 -14.25
C GLY A 214 -10.22 0.01 -15.45
N ASP A 215 -9.17 -0.56 -16.00
CA ASP A 215 -9.20 -1.51 -17.12
C ASP A 215 -9.07 -2.99 -16.67
N SER A 216 -9.02 -3.23 -15.35
CA SER A 216 -8.82 -4.55 -14.76
C SER A 216 -10.02 -5.50 -14.97
N GLN A 217 -9.76 -6.81 -14.87
CA GLN A 217 -10.83 -7.81 -14.96
C GLN A 217 -11.85 -7.66 -13.82
N VAL A 218 -11.36 -7.43 -12.60
CA VAL A 218 -12.20 -7.26 -11.41
C VAL A 218 -13.14 -6.05 -11.58
N HIS A 219 -12.59 -4.93 -12.06
CA HIS A 219 -13.41 -3.74 -12.22
C HIS A 219 -14.44 -3.87 -13.35
N VAL A 220 -14.07 -4.47 -14.47
CA VAL A 220 -15.02 -4.78 -15.55
C VAL A 220 -16.15 -5.69 -15.04
N MET A 221 -15.84 -6.75 -14.30
CA MET A 221 -16.81 -7.65 -13.69
C MET A 221 -17.71 -6.91 -12.67
N GLN A 222 -17.14 -6.04 -11.82
CA GLN A 222 -17.92 -5.22 -10.88
C GLN A 222 -18.91 -4.31 -11.61
N HIS A 223 -18.55 -3.79 -12.79
CA HIS A 223 -19.44 -2.98 -13.61
C HIS A 223 -20.52 -3.84 -14.31
N THR A 224 -20.11 -4.93 -14.98
CA THR A 224 -21.02 -5.70 -15.86
C THR A 224 -21.90 -6.70 -15.11
N GLU A 225 -21.38 -7.34 -14.06
CA GLU A 225 -22.07 -8.41 -13.34
C GLU A 225 -22.68 -7.92 -12.02
N LEU A 226 -22.00 -7.01 -11.30
CA LEU A 226 -22.50 -6.48 -10.03
C LEU A 226 -23.28 -5.18 -10.19
N GLY A 227 -23.32 -4.58 -11.38
CA GLY A 227 -24.03 -3.32 -11.64
C GLY A 227 -23.47 -2.11 -10.89
N LEU A 228 -22.21 -2.16 -10.47
CA LEU A 228 -21.53 -1.07 -9.78
C LEU A 228 -20.91 -0.09 -10.78
N PHE A 229 -20.58 1.11 -10.32
CA PHE A 229 -19.85 2.11 -11.09
C PHE A 229 -20.54 2.50 -12.41
N GLN A 230 -21.87 2.63 -12.39
CA GLN A 230 -22.66 3.00 -13.55
C GLN A 230 -22.59 4.51 -13.87
N ASP A 231 -22.28 5.33 -12.88
CA ASP A 231 -21.93 6.74 -13.07
C ASP A 231 -20.40 6.90 -13.13
N PRO A 232 -19.85 7.66 -14.11
CA PRO A 232 -18.41 7.92 -14.18
C PRO A 232 -17.81 8.57 -12.92
N ARG A 233 -18.66 9.16 -12.07
CA ARG A 233 -18.30 9.82 -10.80
C ARG A 233 -18.34 8.88 -9.58
N ASP A 234 -18.75 7.64 -9.74
CA ASP A 234 -18.69 6.64 -8.66
C ASP A 234 -17.26 6.36 -8.26
N ILE A 235 -17.00 6.28 -6.95
CA ILE A 235 -15.61 6.15 -6.42
C ILE A 235 -15.34 4.74 -5.90
N ALA A 236 -14.22 4.18 -6.37
CA ALA A 236 -13.62 2.96 -5.85
C ALA A 236 -12.47 3.30 -4.89
N PHE A 237 -12.47 2.70 -3.69
CA PHE A 237 -11.39 2.84 -2.72
C PHE A 237 -10.59 1.56 -2.56
N ALA A 238 -9.28 1.68 -2.38
CA ALA A 238 -8.46 0.67 -1.72
C ALA A 238 -8.26 1.09 -0.25
N LEU A 239 -8.60 0.18 0.67
CA LEU A 239 -8.32 0.34 2.09
C LEU A 239 -6.95 -0.26 2.38
N SER A 240 -6.08 0.47 3.07
CA SER A 240 -4.77 -0.03 3.50
C SER A 240 -4.56 0.26 4.98
N THR A 241 -4.06 -0.74 5.69
CA THR A 241 -3.79 -0.61 7.13
C THR A 241 -2.48 -1.30 7.49
N ASP A 242 -1.73 -0.65 8.35
CA ASP A 242 -0.47 -1.19 8.86
C ASP A 242 -0.14 -0.65 10.25
N GLY A 243 0.76 -1.36 10.94
CA GLY A 243 1.20 -1.04 12.28
C GLY A 243 2.58 -0.39 12.31
N ALA A 244 2.77 0.54 13.23
CA ALA A 244 4.07 1.16 13.46
C ALA A 244 4.39 1.38 14.93
N GLN A 245 5.68 1.37 15.25
CA GLN A 245 6.18 1.82 16.53
C GLN A 245 6.57 3.30 16.47
N LEU A 246 5.93 4.14 17.31
CA LEU A 246 6.19 5.59 17.32
C LEU A 246 7.46 5.97 18.10
N THR A 247 7.90 5.15 19.05
CA THR A 247 9.08 5.44 19.87
C THR A 247 9.90 4.17 20.12
N MET A 248 11.22 4.28 20.08
CA MET A 248 12.16 3.15 20.25
C MET A 248 12.22 2.59 21.69
N LYS A 249 11.77 3.33 22.70
CA LYS A 249 12.03 3.00 24.12
C LYS A 249 10.84 2.51 24.92
N LYS A 250 9.62 2.47 24.34
CA LYS A 250 8.37 2.06 25.03
C LYS A 250 7.47 1.34 24.05
N GLN A 251 6.62 0.46 24.57
CA GLN A 251 5.48 -0.05 23.81
C GLN A 251 4.66 1.14 23.29
N SER A 252 4.74 1.40 22.00
CA SER A 252 4.17 2.56 21.35
C SER A 252 3.57 2.18 19.99
N ASN A 253 3.00 0.98 19.94
CA ASN A 253 2.38 0.48 18.71
C ASN A 253 1.14 1.31 18.38
N THR A 254 1.08 1.77 17.15
CA THR A 254 -0.10 2.40 16.55
C THR A 254 -0.44 1.69 15.26
N TRP A 255 -1.70 1.73 14.87
CA TRP A 255 -2.16 1.27 13.56
C TRP A 255 -2.74 2.45 12.82
N LEU A 256 -2.27 2.62 11.58
CA LEU A 256 -2.74 3.65 10.67
C LEU A 256 -3.67 3.02 9.65
N LEU A 257 -4.77 3.69 9.36
CA LEU A 257 -5.64 3.34 8.24
C LEU A 257 -5.65 4.48 7.23
N ILE A 258 -5.39 4.11 5.98
CA ILE A 258 -5.49 5.02 4.84
C ILE A 258 -6.48 4.48 3.81
N LEU A 259 -7.05 5.41 3.03
CA LEU A 259 -7.82 5.09 1.83
C LEU A 259 -7.12 5.70 0.62
N ILE A 260 -6.99 4.87 -0.42
CA ILE A 260 -6.43 5.26 -1.71
C ILE A 260 -7.59 5.35 -2.70
N ILE A 261 -7.71 6.48 -3.39
CA ILE A 261 -8.77 6.73 -4.38
C ILE A 261 -8.34 6.11 -5.71
N LEU A 262 -8.93 4.98 -6.09
CA LEU A 262 -8.59 4.25 -7.31
C LEU A 262 -9.02 4.98 -8.59
N ASN A 263 -9.90 5.95 -8.46
CA ASN A 263 -10.33 6.81 -9.57
C ASN A 263 -9.23 7.75 -10.08
N LEU A 264 -8.25 8.08 -9.25
CA LEU A 264 -7.16 8.97 -9.65
C LEU A 264 -6.15 8.25 -10.54
N PRO A 265 -5.49 8.96 -11.48
CA PRO A 265 -4.39 8.40 -12.25
C PRO A 265 -3.30 7.77 -11.39
N GLY A 266 -2.73 6.64 -11.82
CA GLY A 266 -1.72 5.88 -11.08
C GLY A 266 -0.47 6.71 -10.69
N SER A 267 -0.15 7.77 -11.44
CA SER A 267 0.96 8.66 -11.14
C SER A 267 0.76 9.56 -9.93
N ILE A 268 -0.49 9.79 -9.50
CA ILE A 268 -0.82 10.73 -8.42
C ILE A 268 -1.59 10.08 -7.26
N ARG A 269 -2.31 8.97 -7.47
CA ARG A 269 -3.21 8.37 -6.44
C ARG A 269 -2.51 8.02 -5.13
N CYS A 270 -1.23 7.69 -5.20
CA CYS A 270 -0.42 7.32 -4.04
C CYS A 270 0.38 8.50 -3.45
N LEU A 271 0.27 9.72 -3.99
CA LEU A 271 0.94 10.89 -3.41
C LEU A 271 0.28 11.27 -2.08
N THR A 272 1.05 11.86 -1.18
CA THR A 272 0.61 12.25 0.17
C THR A 272 -0.66 13.12 0.16
N ASP A 273 -0.80 14.01 -0.81
CA ASP A 273 -1.98 14.88 -0.93
C ASP A 273 -3.23 14.15 -1.42
N SER A 274 -3.07 13.07 -2.18
CA SER A 274 -4.17 12.28 -2.74
C SER A 274 -4.72 11.25 -1.75
N VAL A 275 -3.84 10.68 -0.92
CA VAL A 275 -4.20 9.67 0.09
C VAL A 275 -5.03 10.29 1.21
N ILE A 276 -6.03 9.56 1.70
CA ILE A 276 -6.84 9.94 2.86
C ILE A 276 -6.33 9.17 4.07
N ILE A 277 -5.82 9.86 5.08
CA ILE A 277 -5.51 9.23 6.35
C ILE A 277 -6.76 9.32 7.22
N ASN A 278 -7.38 8.17 7.50
CA ASN A 278 -8.65 8.14 8.21
C ASN A 278 -8.47 8.14 9.74
N PHE A 279 -7.63 7.25 10.28
CA PHE A 279 -7.29 7.28 11.70
C PHE A 279 -5.91 6.69 11.98
N ALA A 280 -5.42 6.96 13.19
CA ALA A 280 -4.36 6.22 13.85
C ALA A 280 -4.84 5.80 15.25
N THR A 281 -4.63 4.54 15.62
CA THR A 281 -4.98 4.07 16.97
C THR A 281 -4.03 4.65 18.00
N PRO A 282 -4.53 5.17 19.14
CA PRO A 282 -3.67 5.77 20.15
C PRO A 282 -3.03 4.71 21.07
N GLY A 283 -2.41 3.68 20.54
CA GLY A 283 -1.65 2.68 21.31
C GLY A 283 -2.11 2.42 22.76
N PRO A 284 -1.30 1.82 23.63
CA PRO A 284 0.12 1.44 23.47
C PRO A 284 0.36 0.14 22.72
N ASN A 285 -0.67 -0.67 22.52
CA ASN A 285 -0.57 -1.96 21.84
C ASN A 285 -1.23 -1.91 20.47
N SER A 286 -0.88 -2.86 19.63
CA SER A 286 -1.63 -3.12 18.40
C SER A 286 -3.09 -3.45 18.73
N PRO A 287 -4.05 -3.10 17.85
CA PRO A 287 -5.45 -3.52 18.01
C PRO A 287 -5.57 -5.03 18.19
N GLY A 288 -6.35 -5.42 19.18
CA GLY A 288 -6.72 -6.83 19.36
C GLY A 288 -7.70 -7.27 18.28
N ASP A 289 -8.74 -6.47 18.07
CA ASP A 289 -9.71 -6.62 17.00
C ASP A 289 -9.75 -5.35 16.14
N ILE A 290 -9.05 -5.41 15.01
CA ILE A 290 -8.95 -4.27 14.06
C ILE A 290 -10.30 -3.96 13.41
N GLU A 291 -11.18 -4.94 13.21
CA GLU A 291 -12.47 -4.73 12.55
C GLU A 291 -13.37 -3.79 13.35
N SER A 292 -13.27 -3.83 14.69
CA SER A 292 -13.99 -2.89 15.55
C SER A 292 -13.59 -1.42 15.31
N PHE A 293 -12.32 -1.15 15.00
CA PHE A 293 -11.83 0.19 14.66
C PHE A 293 -12.24 0.62 13.26
N VAL A 294 -12.27 -0.32 12.31
CA VAL A 294 -12.61 -0.06 10.92
C VAL A 294 -14.13 0.01 10.70
N TRP A 295 -14.94 -0.44 11.66
CA TRP A 295 -16.40 -0.47 11.61
C TRP A 295 -17.02 0.85 11.14
N THR A 296 -16.61 1.99 11.72
CA THR A 296 -17.15 3.31 11.40
C THR A 296 -16.88 3.69 9.94
N VAL A 297 -15.74 3.27 9.39
CA VAL A 297 -15.43 3.49 7.95
C VAL A 297 -16.39 2.69 7.07
N PHE A 298 -16.65 1.43 7.44
CA PHE A 298 -17.63 0.61 6.70
C PHE A 298 -19.06 1.12 6.84
N GLN A 299 -19.44 1.76 7.96
CA GLN A 299 -20.72 2.44 8.08
C GLN A 299 -20.84 3.60 7.08
N GLU A 300 -19.81 4.44 6.98
CA GLU A 300 -19.77 5.55 6.02
C GLU A 300 -19.82 5.03 4.57
N MET A 301 -19.11 3.93 4.27
CA MET A 301 -19.14 3.28 2.95
C MET A 301 -20.49 2.61 2.65
N ALA A 302 -21.15 2.04 3.64
CA ALA A 302 -22.50 1.49 3.47
C ALA A 302 -23.51 2.60 3.09
N MET A 303 -23.47 3.74 3.76
CA MET A 303 -24.27 4.91 3.39
C MET A 303 -23.92 5.43 1.99
N ALA A 304 -22.63 5.50 1.67
CA ALA A 304 -22.17 5.98 0.38
C ALA A 304 -22.53 5.04 -0.78
N SER A 305 -22.62 3.73 -0.54
CA SER A 305 -23.05 2.76 -1.55
C SER A 305 -24.54 2.88 -1.91
N GLU A 306 -25.38 3.32 -0.95
CA GLU A 306 -26.78 3.67 -1.23
C GLU A 306 -26.90 4.98 -2.00
N GLY A 307 -26.03 5.94 -1.73
CA GLY A 307 -25.90 7.22 -2.42
C GLY A 307 -25.84 8.42 -1.48
N ILE A 308 -25.11 9.42 -1.88
CA ILE A 308 -24.97 10.70 -1.14
C ILE A 308 -25.02 11.85 -2.15
N TRP A 309 -25.86 12.85 -1.89
CA TRP A 309 -25.89 14.04 -2.73
C TRP A 309 -24.56 14.83 -2.65
N MET A 310 -24.00 15.14 -3.83
CA MET A 310 -22.79 15.93 -3.98
C MET A 310 -22.92 16.93 -5.14
N TRP A 311 -22.18 18.04 -5.02
CA TRP A 311 -22.03 19.01 -6.09
C TRP A 311 -20.85 18.66 -6.97
N ASP A 312 -21.03 18.67 -8.28
CA ASP A 312 -19.97 18.50 -9.27
C ASP A 312 -19.65 19.84 -9.95
N ALA A 313 -18.43 20.32 -9.73
CA ALA A 313 -17.98 21.60 -10.29
C ALA A 313 -17.71 21.54 -11.81
N VAL A 314 -17.56 20.36 -12.40
CA VAL A 314 -17.37 20.19 -13.86
C VAL A 314 -18.70 20.34 -14.56
N ASP A 315 -19.72 19.61 -14.10
CA ASP A 315 -21.06 19.59 -14.72
C ASP A 315 -21.96 20.71 -14.15
N SER A 316 -21.49 21.44 -13.12
CA SER A 316 -22.25 22.46 -12.41
C SER A 316 -23.63 21.99 -11.96
N SER A 317 -23.70 20.77 -11.45
CA SER A 317 -24.95 20.11 -11.07
C SER A 317 -24.80 19.26 -9.81
N MET A 318 -25.93 19.03 -9.12
CA MET A 318 -26.05 18.05 -8.05
C MET A 318 -26.21 16.65 -8.65
N PHE A 319 -25.55 15.68 -8.06
CA PHE A 319 -25.69 14.28 -8.46
C PHE A 319 -25.68 13.36 -7.22
N VAL A 320 -26.18 12.15 -7.40
CA VAL A 320 -26.11 11.09 -6.38
C VAL A 320 -24.79 10.35 -6.56
N HIS A 321 -23.86 10.62 -5.67
CA HIS A 321 -22.58 9.95 -5.61
C HIS A 321 -22.67 8.60 -4.93
N LYS A 322 -22.06 7.57 -5.51
CA LYS A 322 -21.87 6.27 -4.89
C LYS A 322 -20.38 5.95 -4.73
N SER A 323 -20.03 5.25 -3.66
CA SER A 323 -18.69 4.76 -3.45
C SER A 323 -18.65 3.50 -2.61
N CYS A 324 -17.60 2.70 -2.79
CA CYS A 324 -17.37 1.48 -2.04
C CYS A 324 -15.88 1.17 -1.92
N ILE A 325 -15.52 0.30 -0.96
CA ILE A 325 -14.19 -0.28 -0.89
C ILE A 325 -14.14 -1.44 -1.87
N SER A 326 -13.23 -1.36 -2.84
CA SER A 326 -13.07 -2.37 -3.90
C SER A 326 -11.94 -3.35 -3.63
N MET A 327 -11.01 -2.99 -2.74
CA MET A 327 -9.95 -3.89 -2.28
C MET A 327 -9.43 -3.49 -0.90
N ALA A 328 -8.90 -4.44 -0.16
CA ALA A 328 -8.22 -4.22 1.11
C ALA A 328 -6.78 -4.71 1.03
N LEU A 329 -5.84 -3.81 1.33
CA LEU A 329 -4.42 -4.02 1.25
C LEU A 329 -3.86 -4.35 2.63
N GLY A 330 -2.93 -5.27 2.69
CA GLY A 330 -2.20 -5.65 3.89
C GLY A 330 -1.03 -6.56 3.51
N ASP A 331 0.02 -6.54 4.32
CA ASP A 331 1.02 -7.59 4.30
C ASP A 331 0.35 -8.96 4.57
N MET A 332 1.11 -10.03 4.59
CA MET A 332 0.55 -11.36 4.80
C MET A 332 -0.20 -11.48 6.14
N LEU A 333 0.30 -10.87 7.21
CA LEU A 333 -0.29 -10.91 8.55
C LEU A 333 -1.46 -9.94 8.69
N GLY A 334 -1.34 -8.73 8.15
CA GLY A 334 -2.41 -7.73 8.13
C GLY A 334 -3.61 -8.19 7.33
N SER A 335 -3.39 -8.78 6.16
CA SER A 335 -4.45 -9.37 5.34
C SER A 335 -5.16 -10.51 6.08
N ALA A 336 -4.43 -11.36 6.82
CA ALA A 336 -5.02 -12.46 7.57
C ALA A 336 -5.98 -11.98 8.68
N LYS A 337 -5.74 -10.80 9.26
CA LYS A 337 -6.64 -10.18 10.25
C LYS A 337 -7.95 -9.68 9.64
N LEU A 338 -7.92 -9.27 8.36
CA LEU A 338 -9.05 -8.66 7.67
C LEU A 338 -9.83 -9.61 6.76
N ASN A 339 -9.25 -10.74 6.31
CA ASN A 339 -9.84 -11.59 5.30
C ASN A 339 -10.68 -12.77 5.85
N GLY A 340 -10.61 -13.03 7.16
CA GLY A 340 -11.31 -14.14 7.80
C GLY A 340 -10.82 -15.52 7.36
N MET A 341 -9.59 -15.63 6.88
CA MET A 341 -8.97 -16.88 6.44
C MET A 341 -7.92 -17.38 7.43
N THR A 342 -7.54 -18.65 7.30
CA THR A 342 -6.41 -19.21 8.03
C THR A 342 -5.10 -18.56 7.58
N GLY A 343 -4.17 -18.38 8.51
CA GLY A 343 -2.87 -17.79 8.20
C GLY A 343 -1.98 -18.70 7.33
N HIS A 344 -0.83 -18.17 6.96
CA HIS A 344 0.17 -18.79 6.07
C HIS A 344 0.71 -20.15 6.56
N THR A 345 0.53 -20.49 7.82
CA THR A 345 0.93 -21.77 8.40
C THR A 345 -0.17 -22.84 8.34
N GLY A 346 -1.37 -22.49 7.84
CA GLY A 346 -2.50 -23.39 7.71
C GLY A 346 -2.36 -24.37 6.55
N LEU A 347 -3.16 -25.45 6.54
CA LEU A 347 -3.18 -26.42 5.43
C LEU A 347 -3.55 -25.77 4.10
N PHE A 348 -4.48 -24.84 4.10
CA PHE A 348 -4.91 -24.03 2.96
C PHE A 348 -4.56 -22.55 3.22
N GLY A 349 -3.29 -22.28 3.53
CA GLY A 349 -2.82 -20.93 3.85
C GLY A 349 -2.67 -20.02 2.65
N ASP A 350 -2.67 -20.58 1.42
CA ASP A 350 -2.75 -19.75 0.23
C ASP A 350 -4.15 -19.17 0.04
N ARG A 351 -4.22 -17.84 -0.08
CA ARG A 351 -5.50 -17.13 -0.17
C ARG A 351 -6.11 -17.09 -1.58
N PHE A 352 -5.36 -17.56 -2.59
CA PHE A 352 -5.79 -17.51 -3.99
C PHE A 352 -6.11 -18.89 -4.56
N SER A 353 -5.52 -19.94 -4.01
CA SER A 353 -5.75 -21.32 -4.46
C SER A 353 -6.11 -22.25 -3.31
N MET A 354 -6.59 -23.44 -3.68
CA MET A 354 -6.86 -24.55 -2.78
C MET A 354 -5.67 -25.52 -2.70
N VAL A 355 -4.46 -25.02 -2.96
CA VAL A 355 -3.24 -25.79 -2.80
C VAL A 355 -3.03 -26.14 -1.34
N GLN A 356 -2.77 -27.43 -1.07
CA GLN A 356 -2.55 -27.94 0.28
C GLN A 356 -1.08 -27.92 0.62
N GLY A 357 -0.78 -27.43 1.83
CA GLY A 357 0.55 -27.50 2.37
C GLY A 357 1.00 -28.94 2.73
N ALA A 358 2.29 -29.11 2.90
CA ALA A 358 2.92 -30.32 3.39
C ALA A 358 3.77 -30.03 4.62
N LYS A 359 3.98 -31.03 5.48
CA LYS A 359 4.78 -30.92 6.71
C LYS A 359 6.12 -31.57 6.56
N SER A 360 7.11 -31.11 7.30
CA SER A 360 8.37 -31.80 7.46
C SER A 360 8.17 -33.13 8.22
N SER A 361 8.74 -34.21 7.69
CA SER A 361 8.81 -35.51 8.40
C SER A 361 9.86 -35.48 9.52
N CYS A 362 10.86 -34.60 9.39
CA CYS A 362 12.01 -34.52 10.29
C CYS A 362 11.73 -33.68 11.54
N LEU A 363 10.76 -32.77 11.48
CA LEU A 363 10.39 -31.90 12.61
C LEU A 363 9.23 -32.51 13.39
N LYS A 364 9.51 -33.12 14.53
CA LYS A 364 8.49 -33.61 15.44
C LYS A 364 7.72 -32.44 16.08
N GLY A 365 6.38 -32.48 15.96
CA GLY A 365 5.50 -31.47 16.60
C GLY A 365 5.34 -30.15 15.81
N ALA A 366 6.03 -29.95 14.69
CA ALA A 366 5.83 -28.76 13.87
C ALA A 366 4.40 -28.70 13.31
N LYS A 367 3.72 -27.61 13.59
CA LYS A 367 2.34 -27.34 13.08
C LYS A 367 2.35 -26.68 11.72
N SER A 368 3.42 -25.95 11.38
CA SER A 368 3.54 -25.17 10.14
C SER A 368 3.47 -26.02 8.88
N GLN A 369 2.83 -25.47 7.86
CA GLN A 369 2.75 -26.04 6.52
C GLN A 369 3.73 -25.33 5.58
N TYR A 370 4.23 -26.07 4.60
CA TYR A 370 5.08 -25.59 3.52
C TYR A 370 4.42 -25.91 2.19
N TYR A 371 4.75 -25.20 1.13
CA TYR A 371 4.00 -25.26 -0.13
C TYR A 371 4.90 -25.68 -1.31
N PRO A 372 5.53 -26.87 -1.26
CA PRO A 372 6.27 -27.37 -2.42
C PRO A 372 5.30 -27.73 -3.56
N ILE A 373 5.72 -27.50 -4.79
CA ILE A 373 5.03 -27.99 -6.00
C ILE A 373 5.10 -29.52 -6.00
N ASN A 374 6.33 -30.03 -5.82
CA ASN A 374 6.63 -31.43 -5.70
C ASN A 374 7.32 -31.73 -4.35
N PRO A 375 6.60 -32.28 -3.36
CA PRO A 375 7.17 -32.54 -2.04
C PRO A 375 8.36 -33.52 -2.13
N PRO A 376 9.43 -33.31 -1.35
CA PRO A 376 10.51 -34.28 -1.27
C PRO A 376 10.03 -35.63 -0.69
N GLU A 377 10.77 -36.68 -0.91
CA GLU A 377 10.47 -38.00 -0.32
C GLU A 377 10.30 -37.91 1.20
N ASN A 378 9.37 -38.70 1.73
CA ASN A 378 9.02 -38.73 3.16
C ASN A 378 8.39 -37.41 3.72
N ALA A 379 8.05 -36.41 2.91
CA ALA A 379 7.20 -35.31 3.37
C ALA A 379 5.83 -35.86 3.79
N LYS A 380 5.24 -35.24 4.85
CA LYS A 380 3.90 -35.59 5.34
C LYS A 380 2.87 -34.63 4.77
N TYR A 381 1.91 -35.16 4.03
CA TYR A 381 0.81 -34.40 3.48
C TYR A 381 -0.49 -35.23 3.47
N ASN A 382 -1.60 -34.55 3.27
CA ASN A 382 -2.91 -35.17 3.20
C ASN A 382 -2.97 -36.08 1.96
N PRO A 383 -3.50 -37.32 2.05
CA PRO A 383 -3.68 -38.20 0.91
C PRO A 383 -4.49 -37.59 -0.26
N SER A 384 -5.34 -36.61 0.02
CA SER A 384 -6.08 -35.88 -1.03
C SER A 384 -5.25 -34.88 -1.81
N ARG A 385 -4.04 -34.54 -1.35
CA ARG A 385 -3.12 -33.67 -2.07
C ARG A 385 -2.53 -34.42 -3.27
N PRO A 386 -2.51 -33.84 -4.48
CA PRO A 386 -1.80 -34.47 -5.59
C PRO A 386 -0.29 -34.57 -5.28
N ALA A 387 0.37 -35.59 -5.82
CA ALA A 387 1.81 -35.75 -5.65
C ALA A 387 2.59 -34.55 -6.17
N GLN A 388 2.14 -33.98 -7.28
CA GLN A 388 2.68 -32.77 -7.89
C GLN A 388 1.55 -31.86 -8.34
N TYR A 389 1.71 -30.54 -8.16
CA TYR A 389 0.80 -29.55 -8.72
C TYR A 389 1.24 -29.12 -10.12
N ASP A 390 0.26 -29.05 -11.03
CA ASP A 390 0.45 -28.40 -12.33
C ASP A 390 0.29 -26.89 -12.16
N LEU A 391 1.38 -26.15 -12.35
CA LEU A 391 1.39 -24.69 -12.21
C LEU A 391 0.53 -23.97 -13.25
N SER A 392 0.24 -24.62 -14.39
CA SER A 392 -0.66 -24.06 -15.41
C SER A 392 -2.14 -24.26 -15.09
N ASN A 393 -2.46 -25.16 -14.16
CA ASN A 393 -3.84 -25.51 -13.79
C ASN A 393 -3.99 -25.74 -12.28
N LEU A 394 -3.69 -24.71 -11.51
CA LEU A 394 -3.86 -24.76 -10.06
C LEU A 394 -5.36 -24.74 -9.68
N PRO A 395 -5.75 -25.43 -8.59
CA PRO A 395 -7.12 -25.36 -8.08
C PRO A 395 -7.38 -23.98 -7.46
N MET A 396 -7.79 -23.03 -8.26
CA MET A 396 -8.05 -21.64 -7.81
C MET A 396 -9.30 -21.60 -6.91
N ARG A 397 -9.31 -20.66 -5.95
CA ARG A 397 -10.49 -20.37 -5.13
C ARG A 397 -11.57 -19.72 -5.98
N SER A 398 -12.83 -20.05 -5.72
CA SER A 398 -13.98 -19.44 -6.38
C SER A 398 -14.89 -18.75 -5.37
N GLN A 399 -15.60 -17.74 -5.86
CA GLN A 399 -16.55 -16.98 -5.05
C GLN A 399 -17.72 -17.84 -4.57
N ASP A 400 -18.21 -18.77 -5.40
CA ASP A 400 -19.34 -19.65 -5.04
C ASP A 400 -18.97 -20.61 -3.91
N VAL A 401 -17.79 -21.23 -3.98
CA VAL A 401 -17.28 -22.10 -2.93
C VAL A 401 -17.05 -21.31 -1.64
N TYR A 402 -16.57 -20.08 -1.75
CA TYR A 402 -16.38 -19.18 -0.59
C TYR A 402 -17.73 -18.90 0.10
N TRP A 403 -18.74 -18.45 -0.61
CA TRP A 403 -20.06 -18.15 -0.04
C TRP A 403 -20.75 -19.39 0.52
N SER A 404 -20.63 -20.53 -0.15
CA SER A 404 -21.08 -21.82 0.36
C SER A 404 -20.41 -22.18 1.70
N THR A 405 -19.09 -21.91 1.83
CA THR A 405 -18.35 -22.13 3.06
C THR A 405 -18.78 -21.19 4.18
N ILE A 406 -18.98 -19.89 3.89
CA ILE A 406 -19.50 -18.92 4.85
C ILE A 406 -20.87 -19.35 5.38
N LYS A 407 -21.77 -19.84 4.50
CA LYS A 407 -23.07 -20.37 4.91
C LYS A 407 -22.95 -21.59 5.81
N ARG A 408 -22.02 -22.50 5.54
CA ARG A 408 -21.73 -23.65 6.42
C ARG A 408 -21.23 -23.21 7.79
N LEU A 409 -20.29 -22.22 7.83
CA LEU A 409 -19.77 -21.67 9.08
C LEU A 409 -20.87 -20.99 9.91
N ALA A 410 -21.80 -20.28 9.24
CA ALA A 410 -22.94 -19.65 9.91
C ALA A 410 -23.89 -20.66 10.54
N ASN A 411 -24.09 -21.83 9.91
CA ASN A 411 -24.97 -22.89 10.37
C ASN A 411 -24.30 -23.85 11.38
N ALA A 412 -22.97 -23.77 11.53
CA ALA A 412 -22.23 -24.65 12.44
C ALA A 412 -22.56 -24.31 13.90
N THR A 413 -23.01 -25.32 14.65
CA THR A 413 -23.48 -25.18 16.03
C THR A 413 -22.38 -25.37 17.06
N THR A 414 -21.31 -26.10 16.71
CA THR A 414 -20.21 -26.45 17.63
C THR A 414 -18.89 -25.83 17.20
N LYS A 415 -18.01 -25.58 18.18
CA LYS A 415 -16.62 -25.15 17.91
C LYS A 415 -15.85 -26.20 17.06
N LYS A 416 -16.11 -27.49 17.30
CA LYS A 416 -15.48 -28.58 16.54
C LYS A 416 -15.84 -28.54 15.07
N GLU A 417 -17.12 -28.40 14.76
CA GLU A 417 -17.63 -28.30 13.38
C GLU A 417 -17.03 -27.09 12.66
N ARG A 418 -17.02 -25.89 13.31
CA ARG A 418 -16.37 -24.69 12.76
C ARG A 418 -14.89 -24.92 12.48
N SER A 419 -14.15 -25.55 13.40
CA SER A 419 -12.73 -25.87 13.22
C SER A 419 -12.51 -26.83 12.06
N GLU A 420 -13.37 -27.82 11.86
CA GLU A 420 -13.29 -28.78 10.75
C GLU A 420 -13.53 -28.10 9.40
N ILE A 421 -14.54 -27.22 9.32
CA ILE A 421 -14.81 -26.41 8.12
C ILE A 421 -13.60 -25.52 7.81
N SER A 422 -13.07 -24.81 8.83
CA SER A 422 -11.92 -23.94 8.66
C SER A 422 -10.68 -24.72 8.18
N LYS A 423 -10.39 -25.86 8.78
CA LYS A 423 -9.25 -26.71 8.38
C LYS A 423 -9.38 -27.28 6.97
N SER A 424 -10.60 -27.58 6.52
CA SER A 424 -10.84 -28.18 5.19
C SER A 424 -10.94 -27.15 4.06
N THR A 425 -11.12 -25.86 4.38
CA THR A 425 -11.36 -24.82 3.36
C THR A 425 -10.39 -23.63 3.46
N GLY A 426 -9.75 -23.45 4.62
CA GLY A 426 -8.93 -22.28 4.90
C GLY A 426 -9.75 -21.00 5.20
N VAL A 427 -11.08 -21.09 5.33
CA VAL A 427 -11.96 -19.97 5.67
C VAL A 427 -12.46 -20.16 7.09
N SER A 428 -12.26 -19.16 7.97
CA SER A 428 -12.55 -19.28 9.40
C SER A 428 -13.79 -18.49 9.85
N ARG A 429 -14.13 -17.40 9.14
CA ARG A 429 -15.27 -16.53 9.49
C ARG A 429 -15.66 -15.61 8.33
N LEU A 430 -16.84 -15.01 8.43
CA LEU A 430 -17.23 -13.87 7.61
C LEU A 430 -16.44 -12.62 8.07
N PRO A 431 -15.61 -11.98 7.23
CA PRO A 431 -14.92 -10.75 7.59
C PRO A 431 -15.81 -9.52 7.40
N LEU A 432 -15.50 -8.43 8.11
CA LEU A 432 -16.18 -7.15 7.92
C LEU A 432 -16.05 -6.64 6.48
N CYS A 433 -14.92 -6.88 5.83
CA CYS A 433 -14.68 -6.50 4.43
C CYS A 433 -15.70 -7.10 3.46
N ALA A 434 -16.30 -8.25 3.77
CA ALA A 434 -17.34 -8.86 2.95
C ALA A 434 -18.63 -8.03 2.87
N ALA A 435 -18.83 -7.07 3.78
CA ALA A 435 -19.94 -6.14 3.73
C ALA A 435 -19.88 -5.17 2.54
N SER A 436 -18.69 -4.92 1.98
CA SER A 436 -18.58 -4.09 0.79
C SER A 436 -19.43 -4.67 -0.36
N VAL A 437 -20.15 -3.81 -1.08
CA VAL A 437 -20.91 -4.21 -2.28
C VAL A 437 -19.99 -4.67 -3.40
N ALA A 438 -18.74 -4.23 -3.40
CA ALA A 438 -17.71 -4.60 -4.39
C ALA A 438 -16.85 -5.80 -3.95
N PHE A 439 -17.21 -6.48 -2.87
CA PHE A 439 -16.44 -7.63 -2.37
C PHE A 439 -16.44 -8.80 -3.36
N THR A 440 -15.24 -9.25 -3.72
CA THR A 440 -15.00 -10.38 -4.62
C THR A 440 -13.94 -11.30 -4.06
N HIS A 441 -14.20 -12.60 -3.98
CA HIS A 441 -13.25 -13.57 -3.48
C HIS A 441 -12.64 -14.38 -4.65
N PRO A 442 -11.31 -14.54 -4.67
CA PRO A 442 -10.27 -14.16 -3.70
C PRO A 442 -9.65 -12.77 -3.96
N THR A 443 -10.09 -12.03 -4.95
CA THR A 443 -9.42 -10.87 -5.53
C THR A 443 -9.46 -9.60 -4.68
N PHE A 444 -10.35 -9.55 -3.68
CA PHE A 444 -10.51 -8.38 -2.80
C PHE A 444 -9.25 -8.08 -1.96
N PHE A 445 -8.43 -9.08 -1.69
CA PHE A 445 -7.19 -8.96 -0.93
C PHE A 445 -6.00 -9.23 -1.85
N PRO A 446 -5.52 -8.25 -2.62
CA PRO A 446 -4.43 -8.46 -3.57
C PRO A 446 -3.11 -8.83 -2.88
N LEU A 447 -2.18 -9.38 -3.67
CA LEU A 447 -0.78 -9.53 -3.24
C LEU A 447 -0.17 -8.15 -3.00
N ASP A 448 0.60 -8.05 -1.94
CA ASP A 448 1.47 -6.91 -1.73
C ASP A 448 2.85 -7.18 -2.35
N PRO A 449 3.17 -6.57 -3.50
CA PRO A 449 4.44 -6.82 -4.17
C PRO A 449 5.63 -6.28 -3.38
N PHE A 450 5.42 -5.26 -2.54
CA PHE A 450 6.47 -4.60 -1.79
C PHE A 450 7.07 -5.53 -0.73
N HIS A 451 6.23 -6.17 0.09
CA HIS A 451 6.69 -7.17 1.05
C HIS A 451 7.02 -8.50 0.38
N LEU A 452 6.19 -8.96 -0.56
CA LEU A 452 6.37 -10.27 -1.19
C LEU A 452 7.74 -10.41 -1.85
N PHE A 453 8.08 -9.46 -2.73
CA PHE A 453 9.30 -9.58 -3.53
C PHE A 453 10.57 -9.32 -2.71
N TYR A 454 10.55 -8.26 -1.89
CA TYR A 454 11.77 -7.74 -1.29
C TYR A 454 11.99 -8.27 0.13
N GLU A 455 11.03 -8.13 1.02
CA GLU A 455 11.19 -8.54 2.41
C GLU A 455 11.05 -10.05 2.59
N ASN A 456 10.08 -10.67 1.89
CA ASN A 456 9.82 -12.09 2.08
C ASN A 456 10.68 -12.97 1.16
N CYS A 457 10.65 -12.76 -0.18
CA CYS A 457 11.36 -13.64 -1.10
C CYS A 457 12.87 -13.33 -1.17
N MET A 458 13.25 -12.05 -1.39
CA MET A 458 14.66 -11.68 -1.54
C MET A 458 15.45 -11.93 -0.26
N ALA A 459 14.92 -11.47 0.89
CA ALA A 459 15.58 -11.71 2.18
C ALA A 459 15.72 -13.19 2.48
N PHE A 460 14.69 -13.99 2.18
CA PHE A 460 14.74 -15.42 2.40
C PHE A 460 15.75 -16.16 1.49
N ILE A 461 15.86 -15.77 0.22
CA ILE A 461 16.88 -16.31 -0.70
C ILE A 461 18.28 -15.95 -0.18
N TRP A 462 18.48 -14.72 0.30
CA TRP A 462 19.72 -14.30 0.92
C TRP A 462 20.07 -15.13 2.16
N ASP A 463 19.09 -15.41 3.02
CA ASP A 463 19.28 -16.26 4.20
C ASP A 463 19.61 -17.71 3.81
N ILE A 464 19.02 -18.24 2.74
CA ILE A 464 19.39 -19.56 2.22
C ILE A 464 20.88 -19.56 1.84
N TRP A 465 21.34 -18.57 1.11
CA TRP A 465 22.74 -18.51 0.66
C TRP A 465 23.76 -18.32 1.78
N THR A 466 23.43 -17.50 2.77
CA THR A 466 24.41 -17.05 3.78
C THR A 466 24.31 -17.76 5.13
N SER A 467 23.14 -18.32 5.45
CA SER A 467 22.84 -18.79 6.81
C SER A 467 22.30 -20.22 6.89
N PHE A 468 21.47 -20.64 5.94
CA PHE A 468 20.78 -21.92 6.03
C PHE A 468 21.47 -23.04 5.26
N SER A 469 22.19 -22.73 4.20
CA SER A 469 22.98 -23.72 3.45
C SER A 469 24.30 -24.07 4.14
N LYS A 470 24.82 -25.25 3.82
CA LYS A 470 26.08 -25.77 4.40
C LYS A 470 27.26 -25.48 3.46
N PRO A 471 28.50 -25.34 3.99
CA PRO A 471 29.69 -24.99 3.21
C PRO A 471 30.00 -25.84 1.97
N HIS A 472 29.54 -27.12 1.96
CA HIS A 472 29.77 -28.02 0.83
C HIS A 472 28.69 -27.92 -0.27
N GLU A 473 27.69 -27.08 -0.06
CA GLU A 473 26.59 -26.91 -1.00
C GLU A 473 26.91 -25.80 -2.01
N PHE A 474 26.56 -26.05 -3.28
CA PHE A 474 26.89 -25.08 -4.34
C PHE A 474 26.09 -23.76 -4.22
N VAL A 475 24.99 -23.76 -3.47
CA VAL A 475 24.19 -22.55 -3.16
C VAL A 475 24.79 -21.72 -2.04
N TYR A 476 25.79 -22.26 -1.31
CA TYR A 476 26.38 -21.59 -0.15
C TYR A 476 27.26 -20.41 -0.56
N LEU A 477 26.93 -19.24 -0.04
CA LEU A 477 27.78 -18.06 -0.11
C LEU A 477 28.59 -17.96 1.17
N SER A 478 29.91 -18.19 1.08
CA SER A 478 30.77 -18.15 2.26
C SER A 478 30.76 -16.78 2.93
N PRO A 479 30.99 -16.69 4.26
CA PRO A 479 31.10 -15.42 4.97
C PRO A 479 32.13 -14.48 4.36
N GLU A 480 33.19 -15.00 3.78
CA GLU A 480 34.22 -14.21 3.08
C GLU A 480 33.65 -13.56 1.82
N LYS A 481 33.01 -14.34 0.93
CA LYS A 481 32.36 -13.81 -0.27
C LYS A 481 31.25 -12.84 0.07
N ALA A 482 30.44 -13.12 1.10
CA ALA A 482 29.37 -12.25 1.55
C ALA A 482 29.88 -10.88 2.07
N ARG A 483 31.00 -10.88 2.84
CA ARG A 483 31.67 -9.65 3.26
C ARG A 483 32.27 -8.89 2.09
N THR A 484 32.88 -9.61 1.12
CA THR A 484 33.43 -8.98 -0.08
C THR A 484 32.31 -8.30 -0.86
N LEU A 485 31.14 -8.95 -1.05
CA LEU A 485 29.97 -8.32 -1.65
C LEU A 485 29.57 -7.05 -0.89
N GLY A 486 29.48 -7.14 0.43
CA GLY A 486 29.16 -5.98 1.28
C GLY A 486 30.15 -4.82 1.12
N SER A 487 31.43 -5.10 0.95
CA SER A 487 32.48 -4.07 0.74
C SER A 487 32.44 -3.45 -0.67
N LEU A 488 31.95 -4.17 -1.67
CA LEU A 488 31.79 -3.67 -3.04
C LEU A 488 30.60 -2.70 -3.18
N ILE A 489 29.60 -2.81 -2.33
CA ILE A 489 28.41 -1.96 -2.39
C ILE A 489 28.74 -0.45 -2.27
N PRO A 490 29.52 0.03 -1.27
CA PRO A 490 29.89 1.43 -1.19
C PRO A 490 30.64 1.93 -2.43
N LEU A 491 31.51 1.12 -3.01
CA LEU A 491 32.24 1.45 -4.22
C LEU A 491 31.30 1.59 -5.43
N ALA A 492 30.37 0.65 -5.58
CA ALA A 492 29.36 0.71 -6.63
C ALA A 492 28.42 1.92 -6.46
N MET A 493 28.10 2.30 -5.23
CA MET A 493 27.25 3.47 -4.95
C MET A 493 27.88 4.80 -5.40
N GLU A 494 29.20 4.89 -5.51
CA GLU A 494 29.87 6.08 -6.03
C GLU A 494 29.53 6.32 -7.50
N THR A 495 29.27 5.26 -8.25
CA THR A 495 28.97 5.29 -9.68
C THR A 495 27.47 5.22 -10.00
N LEU A 496 26.65 4.73 -9.07
CA LEU A 496 25.19 4.63 -9.27
C LEU A 496 24.52 5.99 -9.07
N PRO A 497 23.62 6.35 -9.99
CA PRO A 497 22.84 7.57 -9.83
C PRO A 497 21.94 7.52 -8.57
N ALA A 498 21.89 8.61 -7.82
CA ALA A 498 21.03 8.75 -6.64
C ALA A 498 19.53 8.52 -6.94
N ALA A 499 19.12 8.62 -8.21
CA ALA A 499 17.76 8.33 -8.65
C ALA A 499 17.41 6.84 -8.70
N PHE A 500 18.42 5.95 -8.74
CA PHE A 500 18.17 4.49 -8.75
C PHE A 500 17.85 3.97 -7.36
N CYS A 501 18.70 4.27 -6.39
CA CYS A 501 18.45 3.92 -5.00
C CYS A 501 19.16 4.90 -4.05
N GLY A 502 18.67 5.00 -2.81
CA GLY A 502 19.39 5.64 -1.72
C GLY A 502 20.58 4.79 -1.26
N PRO A 503 21.43 5.30 -0.36
CA PRO A 503 22.50 4.53 0.25
C PRO A 503 21.93 3.27 0.94
N ILE A 504 22.54 2.11 0.66
CA ILE A 504 22.21 0.85 1.32
C ILE A 504 23.38 0.40 2.19
N ARG A 505 23.06 -0.30 3.25
CA ARG A 505 24.05 -0.85 4.19
C ARG A 505 24.60 -2.17 3.65
N ASP A 506 25.69 -2.64 4.24
CA ASP A 506 26.22 -3.96 3.99
C ASP A 506 25.18 -5.03 4.37
N PRO A 507 24.70 -5.85 3.40
CA PRO A 507 23.65 -6.83 3.65
C PRO A 507 24.10 -7.95 4.58
N TYR A 508 25.37 -8.30 4.59
CA TYR A 508 25.89 -9.36 5.45
C TYR A 508 25.97 -8.95 6.91
N LEU A 509 26.38 -7.71 7.19
CA LEU A 509 26.54 -7.21 8.55
C LEU A 509 25.22 -6.69 9.15
N LYS A 510 24.28 -6.23 8.31
CA LYS A 510 23.10 -5.48 8.75
C LYS A 510 21.75 -6.13 8.41
N CYS A 511 21.72 -7.18 7.59
CA CYS A 511 20.47 -7.84 7.24
C CYS A 511 19.71 -8.40 8.45
N GLN A 512 20.40 -8.87 9.47
CA GLN A 512 19.80 -9.35 10.71
C GLN A 512 19.33 -8.23 11.66
N SER A 513 19.71 -6.97 11.41
CA SER A 513 19.38 -5.80 12.23
C SER A 513 18.48 -4.82 11.48
N GLN A 514 17.25 -5.22 11.15
CA GLN A 514 16.26 -4.35 10.51
C GLN A 514 16.72 -3.75 9.16
N TYR A 515 17.22 -4.59 8.28
CA TYR A 515 17.48 -4.21 6.89
C TYR A 515 16.16 -3.78 6.24
N LYS A 516 16.14 -2.60 5.63
CA LYS A 516 14.87 -2.01 5.16
C LYS A 516 14.46 -2.58 3.80
N ILE A 517 13.17 -2.58 3.51
CA ILE A 517 12.64 -3.13 2.25
C ILE A 517 13.27 -2.46 1.03
N TYR A 518 13.53 -1.13 1.06
CA TYR A 518 14.19 -0.44 -0.05
C TYR A 518 15.64 -0.90 -0.25
N GLU A 519 16.32 -1.37 0.81
CA GLU A 519 17.68 -1.92 0.74
C GLU A 519 17.66 -3.29 0.07
N TRP A 520 16.68 -4.15 0.43
CA TRP A 520 16.43 -5.42 -0.27
C TRP A 520 16.09 -5.21 -1.74
N MET A 521 15.27 -4.21 -2.06
CA MET A 521 14.93 -3.83 -3.43
C MET A 521 16.19 -3.45 -4.22
N ALA A 522 17.04 -2.59 -3.66
CA ALA A 522 18.28 -2.19 -4.31
C ALA A 522 19.23 -3.38 -4.50
N LEU A 523 19.38 -4.21 -3.47
CA LEU A 523 20.22 -5.41 -3.52
C LEU A 523 19.78 -6.36 -4.65
N LEU A 524 18.47 -6.59 -4.78
CA LEU A 524 17.89 -7.44 -5.81
C LEU A 524 18.15 -6.90 -7.22
N HIS A 525 17.83 -5.63 -7.46
CA HIS A 525 17.83 -5.09 -8.81
C HIS A 525 19.22 -4.68 -9.32
N TRP A 526 20.11 -4.25 -8.43
CA TRP A 526 21.34 -3.57 -8.85
C TRP A 526 22.62 -4.30 -8.48
N TYR A 527 22.64 -5.09 -7.40
CA TYR A 527 23.90 -5.57 -6.83
C TYR A 527 24.12 -7.07 -7.00
N ILE A 528 23.09 -7.92 -6.76
CA ILE A 528 23.31 -9.38 -6.68
C ILE A 528 23.87 -9.96 -7.97
N ILE A 529 23.30 -9.63 -9.12
CA ILE A 529 23.71 -10.25 -10.39
C ILE A 529 25.14 -9.82 -10.79
N PRO A 530 25.47 -8.51 -10.91
CA PRO A 530 26.81 -8.11 -11.31
C PRO A 530 27.86 -8.53 -10.30
N MET A 531 27.62 -8.38 -9.01
CA MET A 531 28.57 -8.79 -7.97
C MET A 531 28.65 -10.32 -7.84
N GLY A 532 27.57 -11.04 -8.08
CA GLY A 532 27.55 -12.49 -8.08
C GLY A 532 28.40 -13.10 -9.19
N ILE A 533 28.44 -12.45 -10.38
CA ILE A 533 29.33 -12.83 -11.47
C ILE A 533 30.79 -12.61 -11.05
N GLU A 534 31.10 -11.43 -10.49
CA GLU A 534 32.46 -11.07 -10.03
C GLU A 534 32.96 -12.03 -8.92
N LEU A 535 32.09 -12.38 -7.98
CA LEU A 535 32.38 -13.30 -6.88
C LEU A 535 32.29 -14.78 -7.27
N GLN A 536 32.05 -15.09 -8.56
CA GLN A 536 31.92 -16.44 -9.05
C GLN A 536 30.92 -17.28 -8.23
N ILE A 537 29.71 -16.73 -8.02
CA ILE A 537 28.58 -17.51 -7.51
C ILE A 537 28.19 -18.52 -8.60
N ASP A 538 27.77 -19.73 -8.20
CA ASP A 538 27.39 -20.77 -9.14
C ASP A 538 26.43 -20.28 -10.22
N SER A 539 26.73 -20.57 -11.46
CA SER A 539 26.01 -20.08 -12.63
C SER A 539 24.56 -20.56 -12.68
N ILE A 540 24.25 -21.75 -12.11
CA ILE A 540 22.90 -22.29 -12.02
C ILE A 540 22.07 -21.46 -11.03
N VAL A 541 22.67 -21.11 -9.90
CA VAL A 541 22.07 -20.25 -8.88
C VAL A 541 21.80 -18.86 -9.44
N LEU A 542 22.79 -18.22 -10.07
CA LEU A 542 22.64 -16.91 -10.69
C LEU A 542 21.61 -16.89 -11.81
N LYS A 543 21.56 -17.93 -12.63
CA LYS A 543 20.57 -18.06 -13.71
C LYS A 543 19.15 -18.20 -13.19
N ASN A 544 18.95 -18.98 -12.13
CA ASN A 544 17.65 -19.05 -11.46
C ASN A 544 17.26 -17.70 -10.85
N PHE A 545 18.21 -17.05 -10.15
CA PHE A 545 17.99 -15.73 -9.56
C PHE A 545 17.71 -14.65 -10.61
N SER A 546 18.37 -14.68 -11.77
CA SER A 546 18.10 -13.71 -12.85
C SER A 546 16.67 -13.80 -13.40
N ARG A 547 16.08 -15.02 -13.45
CA ARG A 547 14.67 -15.16 -13.80
C ARG A 547 13.74 -14.56 -12.75
N PHE A 548 14.11 -14.66 -11.47
CA PHE A 548 13.37 -14.01 -10.41
C PHE A 548 13.38 -12.48 -10.57
N VAL A 549 14.56 -11.90 -10.83
CA VAL A 549 14.69 -10.46 -11.11
C VAL A 549 13.88 -10.05 -12.35
N GLU A 550 14.02 -10.80 -13.46
CA GLU A 550 13.26 -10.55 -14.70
C GLU A 550 11.75 -10.54 -14.47
N ALA A 551 11.25 -11.54 -13.71
CA ALA A 551 9.83 -11.62 -13.39
C ALA A 551 9.35 -10.41 -12.56
N ILE A 552 10.13 -9.95 -11.59
CA ILE A 552 9.79 -8.79 -10.77
C ILE A 552 9.82 -7.51 -11.60
N GLU A 553 10.85 -7.30 -12.40
CA GLU A 553 10.97 -6.12 -13.26
C GLU A 553 9.82 -6.05 -14.25
N PHE A 554 9.47 -7.19 -14.86
CA PHE A 554 8.33 -7.27 -15.74
C PHE A 554 7.02 -6.91 -15.03
N ALA A 555 6.77 -7.51 -13.86
CA ALA A 555 5.54 -7.30 -13.09
C ALA A 555 5.42 -5.86 -12.56
N MET A 556 6.53 -5.24 -12.15
CA MET A 556 6.57 -3.89 -11.58
C MET A 556 6.61 -2.77 -12.62
N THR A 557 6.74 -3.10 -13.90
CA THR A 557 6.70 -2.11 -14.99
C THR A 557 5.30 -1.52 -15.13
N ILE A 558 5.23 -0.21 -15.39
CA ILE A 558 3.96 0.54 -15.51
C ILE A 558 3.36 0.54 -16.92
N SER A 559 3.99 -0.15 -17.88
CA SER A 559 3.48 -0.28 -19.23
C SER A 559 2.25 -1.18 -19.29
N PRO A 560 1.26 -0.88 -20.15
CA PRO A 560 0.12 -1.77 -20.37
C PRO A 560 0.57 -3.15 -20.85
N ARG A 561 -0.03 -4.23 -20.31
CA ARG A 561 0.32 -5.62 -20.61
C ARG A 561 -0.83 -6.35 -21.29
N SER A 562 -0.53 -7.03 -22.38
CA SER A 562 -1.46 -7.94 -23.06
C SER A 562 -1.50 -9.31 -22.37
N ASP A 563 -2.53 -10.11 -22.66
CA ASP A 563 -2.64 -11.49 -22.15
C ASP A 563 -1.44 -12.34 -22.56
N ALA A 564 -0.92 -12.18 -23.77
CA ALA A 564 0.27 -12.90 -24.24
C ALA A 564 1.53 -12.55 -23.42
N GLU A 565 1.73 -11.27 -23.10
CA GLU A 565 2.82 -10.83 -22.23
C GLU A 565 2.66 -11.36 -20.78
N ILE A 566 1.44 -11.41 -20.28
CA ILE A 566 1.15 -11.96 -18.95
C ILE A 566 1.36 -13.49 -18.92
N GLN A 567 1.02 -14.20 -19.99
CA GLN A 567 1.34 -15.61 -20.13
C GLN A 567 2.86 -15.86 -20.20
N TYR A 568 3.61 -14.98 -20.86
CA TYR A 568 5.07 -15.03 -20.83
C TYR A 568 5.62 -14.89 -19.39
N LEU A 569 5.10 -13.93 -18.62
CA LEU A 569 5.45 -13.77 -17.21
C LEU A 569 5.13 -15.05 -16.41
N HIS A 570 3.96 -15.64 -16.63
CA HIS A 570 3.59 -16.91 -15.98
C HIS A 570 4.60 -18.02 -16.28
N LYS A 571 5.07 -18.12 -17.53
CA LYS A 571 6.08 -19.09 -17.94
C LYS A 571 7.42 -18.86 -17.22
N ILE A 572 7.89 -17.59 -17.14
CA ILE A 572 9.13 -17.25 -16.42
C ILE A 572 9.03 -17.65 -14.95
N ILE A 573 7.93 -17.29 -14.27
CA ILE A 573 7.73 -17.61 -12.86
C ILE A 573 7.63 -19.12 -12.64
N SER A 574 6.90 -19.85 -13.51
CA SER A 574 6.81 -21.30 -13.43
C SER A 574 8.19 -21.97 -13.58
N GLN A 575 9.01 -21.50 -14.51
CA GLN A 575 10.38 -21.99 -14.67
C GLN A 575 11.24 -21.67 -13.45
N PHE A 576 11.12 -20.45 -12.91
CA PHE A 576 11.82 -20.08 -11.68
C PHE A 576 11.46 -21.03 -10.54
N LEU A 577 10.17 -21.26 -10.29
CA LEU A 577 9.70 -22.09 -9.17
C LEU A 577 10.13 -23.54 -9.29
N VAL A 578 10.00 -24.15 -10.48
CA VAL A 578 10.45 -25.53 -10.71
C VAL A 578 11.95 -25.67 -10.51
N GLU A 579 12.74 -24.72 -11.04
CA GLU A 579 14.19 -24.73 -10.84
C GLU A 579 14.57 -24.41 -9.40
N TYR A 580 13.84 -23.50 -8.73
CA TYR A 580 14.03 -23.21 -7.31
C TYR A 580 13.91 -24.47 -6.47
N GLU A 581 12.86 -25.27 -6.66
CA GLU A 581 12.71 -26.52 -5.91
C GLU A 581 13.84 -27.50 -6.22
N ARG A 582 14.22 -27.65 -7.50
CA ARG A 582 15.34 -28.53 -7.89
C ARG A 582 16.67 -28.08 -7.27
N ILE A 583 16.96 -26.79 -7.25
CA ILE A 583 18.23 -26.21 -6.78
C ILE A 583 18.31 -26.21 -5.25
N TYR A 584 17.26 -25.72 -4.60
CA TYR A 584 17.30 -25.44 -3.17
C TYR A 584 16.73 -26.56 -2.31
N ILE A 585 15.71 -27.27 -2.77
CA ILE A 585 15.05 -28.35 -2.00
C ILE A 585 15.59 -29.73 -2.42
N GLY A 586 15.59 -29.97 -3.72
CA GLY A 586 15.95 -31.31 -4.25
C GLY A 586 15.07 -32.39 -3.63
N ASN A 587 15.63 -33.57 -3.39
CA ASN A 587 14.93 -34.65 -2.71
C ASN A 587 15.25 -34.72 -1.20
N ASN A 588 15.65 -33.61 -0.58
CA ASN A 588 15.99 -33.56 0.84
C ASN A 588 14.78 -33.20 1.68
N PRO A 589 14.22 -34.12 2.51
CA PRO A 589 13.04 -33.84 3.31
C PRO A 589 13.26 -32.78 4.41
N GLU A 590 14.49 -32.51 4.84
CA GLU A 590 14.82 -31.45 5.77
C GLU A 590 14.62 -30.05 5.14
N ARG A 591 14.78 -29.95 3.82
CA ARG A 591 14.71 -28.70 3.08
C ARG A 591 13.29 -28.29 2.65
N ILE A 592 12.28 -29.07 2.99
CA ILE A 592 10.88 -28.67 2.77
C ILE A 592 10.58 -27.31 3.43
N LEU A 593 11.32 -26.94 4.48
CA LEU A 593 11.26 -25.65 5.17
C LEU A 593 11.52 -24.47 4.23
N TRP A 594 12.18 -24.71 3.10
CA TRP A 594 12.50 -23.70 2.10
C TRP A 594 11.37 -23.51 1.07
N ALA A 595 10.38 -24.40 1.04
CA ALA A 595 9.15 -24.24 0.27
C ALA A 595 8.15 -23.31 0.99
N ARG A 596 8.57 -22.11 1.35
CA ARG A 596 7.70 -21.13 2.03
C ARG A 596 6.57 -20.66 1.13
N LEU A 597 5.44 -20.32 1.73
CA LEU A 597 4.27 -19.80 1.00
C LEU A 597 4.60 -18.57 0.15
N CYS A 598 5.46 -17.67 0.61
CA CYS A 598 5.84 -16.49 -0.16
C CYS A 598 6.53 -16.84 -1.51
N ILE A 599 7.34 -17.88 -1.55
CA ILE A 599 7.94 -18.37 -2.81
C ILE A 599 6.85 -18.92 -3.72
N PHE A 600 5.96 -19.78 -3.19
CA PHE A 600 4.85 -20.33 -3.96
C PHE A 600 3.92 -19.24 -4.51
N GLN A 601 3.62 -18.20 -3.72
CA GLN A 601 2.70 -17.12 -4.11
C GLN A 601 3.16 -16.31 -5.33
N LEU A 602 4.41 -16.39 -5.73
CA LEU A 602 4.88 -15.77 -6.96
C LEU A 602 4.09 -16.23 -8.18
N ILE A 603 3.56 -17.47 -8.19
CA ILE A 603 2.74 -17.99 -9.31
C ILE A 603 1.46 -17.18 -9.54
N HIS A 604 0.98 -16.46 -8.53
CA HIS A 604 -0.23 -15.65 -8.64
C HIS A 604 0.03 -14.24 -9.17
N VAL A 605 1.30 -13.81 -9.30
CA VAL A 605 1.67 -12.49 -9.80
C VAL A 605 1.05 -12.16 -11.17
N PRO A 606 1.08 -13.06 -12.17
CA PRO A 606 0.44 -12.81 -13.46
C PRO A 606 -1.07 -12.58 -13.35
N HIS A 607 -1.77 -13.34 -12.49
CA HIS A 607 -3.19 -13.17 -12.26
C HIS A 607 -3.51 -11.77 -11.70
N HIS A 608 -2.65 -11.23 -10.81
CA HIS A 608 -2.86 -9.90 -10.24
C HIS A 608 -2.69 -8.77 -11.26
N LEU A 609 -1.91 -8.96 -12.33
CA LEU A 609 -1.86 -8.02 -13.45
C LEU A 609 -3.20 -7.97 -14.19
N GLN A 610 -3.85 -9.11 -14.40
CA GLN A 610 -5.17 -9.18 -15.03
C GLN A 610 -6.28 -8.71 -14.08
N TRP A 611 -6.29 -9.21 -12.83
CA TRP A 611 -7.34 -8.90 -11.86
C TRP A 611 -7.39 -7.43 -11.47
N ASN A 612 -6.22 -6.79 -11.29
CA ASN A 612 -6.10 -5.44 -10.74
C ASN A 612 -5.56 -4.41 -11.74
N GLY A 613 -5.27 -4.82 -13.00
CA GLY A 613 -4.65 -3.99 -14.04
C GLY A 613 -3.14 -3.78 -13.83
N THR A 614 -2.68 -3.79 -12.59
CA THR A 614 -1.27 -3.72 -12.19
C THR A 614 -1.08 -4.33 -10.81
N ILE A 615 0.03 -5.05 -10.60
CA ILE A 615 0.36 -5.58 -9.27
C ILE A 615 0.63 -4.47 -8.24
N ARG A 616 1.04 -3.30 -8.71
CA ARG A 616 1.31 -2.14 -7.84
C ARG A 616 0.08 -1.62 -7.12
N ALA A 617 -1.13 -1.96 -7.59
CA ALA A 617 -2.38 -1.61 -6.91
C ALA A 617 -2.48 -2.24 -5.51
N GLY A 618 -1.84 -3.40 -5.28
CA GLY A 618 -1.80 -4.09 -3.99
C GLY A 618 -0.70 -3.63 -3.03
N SER A 619 0.15 -2.66 -3.42
CA SER A 619 1.36 -2.30 -2.68
C SER A 619 1.10 -1.57 -1.37
N GLN A 620 1.70 -2.06 -0.29
CA GLN A 620 1.73 -1.43 1.04
C GLN A 620 2.73 -0.26 1.15
N ALA A 621 3.57 -0.02 0.16
CA ALA A 621 4.55 1.08 0.17
C ALA A 621 3.91 2.46 0.43
N THR A 622 2.62 2.64 0.12
CA THR A 622 1.90 3.89 0.35
C THR A 622 1.61 4.12 1.83
N VAL A 623 1.14 3.10 2.56
CA VAL A 623 0.87 3.23 3.99
C VAL A 623 2.17 3.32 4.78
N GLU A 624 3.19 2.54 4.42
CA GLU A 624 4.53 2.60 5.01
C GLU A 624 5.11 4.02 4.91
N ARG A 625 5.05 4.63 3.73
CA ARG A 625 5.48 6.01 3.54
C ARG A 625 4.66 6.98 4.38
N SER A 626 3.33 6.83 4.45
CA SER A 626 2.45 7.68 5.24
C SER A 626 2.79 7.59 6.73
N ILE A 627 3.09 6.39 7.23
CA ILE A 627 3.57 6.14 8.60
C ILE A 627 4.90 6.89 8.83
N GLY A 628 5.87 6.73 7.94
CA GLY A 628 7.17 7.39 8.02
C GLY A 628 7.06 8.91 8.04
N GLU A 629 6.28 9.49 7.11
CA GLU A 629 6.06 10.94 7.03
C GLU A 629 5.39 11.51 8.29
N MET A 630 4.40 10.79 8.83
CA MET A 630 3.73 11.22 10.07
C MET A 630 4.66 11.05 11.27
N GLY A 631 5.40 9.94 11.36
CA GLY A 631 6.35 9.67 12.42
C GLY A 631 7.43 10.76 12.56
N HIS A 632 8.03 11.18 11.44
CA HIS A 632 9.04 12.25 11.43
C HIS A 632 8.51 13.62 11.88
N LYS A 633 7.21 13.85 11.79
CA LYS A 633 6.57 15.11 12.21
C LYS A 633 6.14 15.13 13.68
N ILE A 634 6.22 13.99 14.39
CA ILE A 634 5.85 13.91 15.82
C ILE A 634 6.92 14.64 16.66
N ARG A 635 6.49 15.66 17.41
CA ARG A 635 7.36 16.46 18.27
C ARG A 635 7.28 16.10 19.74
N SER A 636 6.13 15.63 20.20
CA SER A 636 5.89 15.34 21.61
C SER A 636 6.35 13.93 21.98
N LYS A 637 7.45 13.83 22.71
CA LYS A 637 7.89 12.56 23.31
C LYS A 637 7.03 12.14 24.52
N LYS A 638 6.34 13.10 25.15
CA LYS A 638 5.49 12.85 26.34
C LYS A 638 4.13 12.28 25.97
N ALA A 639 3.53 12.77 24.87
CA ALA A 639 2.21 12.37 24.39
C ALA A 639 2.23 12.13 22.85
N PRO A 640 2.97 11.12 22.36
CA PRO A 640 3.18 10.93 20.91
C PRO A 640 1.88 10.60 20.17
N PHE A 641 0.97 9.81 20.76
CA PHE A 641 -0.29 9.45 20.16
C PHE A 641 -1.24 10.65 19.99
N ALA A 642 -1.39 11.49 21.02
CA ALA A 642 -2.20 12.69 20.92
C ALA A 642 -1.60 13.68 19.89
N ASN A 643 -0.28 13.76 19.80
CA ASN A 643 0.39 14.58 18.80
C ASN A 643 0.15 14.04 17.40
N LEU A 644 0.26 12.71 17.19
CA LEU A 644 -0.02 12.05 15.91
C LEU A 644 -1.48 12.28 15.47
N THR A 645 -2.45 12.06 16.36
CA THR A 645 -3.88 12.25 16.06
C THR A 645 -4.18 13.70 15.62
N ASN A 646 -3.64 14.68 16.36
CA ASN A 646 -3.77 16.09 15.98
C ASN A 646 -3.06 16.43 14.66
N LEU A 647 -1.92 15.83 14.41
CA LEU A 647 -1.15 16.00 13.18
C LEU A 647 -1.93 15.50 11.96
N ILE A 648 -2.50 14.31 12.05
CA ILE A 648 -3.34 13.70 11.00
C ILE A 648 -4.56 14.58 10.74
N PHE A 649 -5.31 14.93 11.78
CA PHE A 649 -6.49 15.77 11.66
C PHE A 649 -6.19 17.11 10.96
N GLN A 650 -5.16 17.82 11.41
CA GLN A 650 -4.79 19.11 10.81
C GLN A 650 -4.26 18.96 9.37
N THR A 651 -3.61 17.86 9.05
CA THR A 651 -3.14 17.58 7.70
C THR A 651 -4.33 17.38 6.75
N GLU A 652 -5.30 16.55 7.13
CA GLU A 652 -6.49 16.32 6.29
C GLU A 652 -7.39 17.55 6.22
N LEU A 653 -7.54 18.32 7.32
CA LEU A 653 -8.28 19.57 7.33
C LEU A 653 -7.71 20.59 6.33
N VAL A 654 -6.38 20.75 6.30
CA VAL A 654 -5.73 21.69 5.35
C VAL A 654 -5.88 21.21 3.91
N LYS A 655 -5.76 19.88 3.65
CA LYS A 655 -6.00 19.34 2.31
C LYS A 655 -7.41 19.68 1.81
N ILE A 656 -8.44 19.49 2.65
CA ILE A 656 -9.83 19.78 2.31
C ILE A 656 -10.04 21.30 2.14
N LEU A 657 -9.47 22.10 3.03
CA LEU A 657 -9.55 23.55 2.95
C LEU A 657 -8.97 24.09 1.62
N LEU A 658 -7.83 23.54 1.18
CA LEU A 658 -7.18 23.93 -0.07
C LEU A 658 -7.94 23.47 -1.33
N LEU A 659 -8.74 22.40 -1.24
CA LEU A 659 -9.66 22.01 -2.32
C LEU A 659 -10.79 23.02 -2.49
N HIS A 660 -11.36 23.52 -1.37
CA HIS A 660 -12.41 24.54 -1.40
C HIS A 660 -11.86 25.94 -1.73
N TYR A 661 -10.67 26.27 -1.23
CA TYR A 661 -10.05 27.58 -1.37
C TYR A 661 -8.60 27.46 -1.88
N PRO A 662 -8.38 27.15 -3.16
CA PRO A 662 -7.03 26.92 -3.71
C PRO A 662 -6.11 28.16 -3.59
N SER A 663 -6.69 29.36 -3.58
CA SER A 663 -5.96 30.64 -3.42
C SER A 663 -5.25 30.79 -2.07
N LEU A 664 -5.62 30.01 -1.05
CA LEU A 664 -4.96 30.02 0.26
C LEU A 664 -3.58 29.34 0.24
N HIS A 665 -3.25 28.58 -0.82
CA HIS A 665 -1.94 27.93 -0.92
C HIS A 665 -0.85 28.99 -1.21
N PRO A 666 0.28 29.01 -0.47
CA PRO A 666 1.34 30.03 -0.67
C PRO A 666 1.88 30.12 -2.10
N ASN A 667 1.87 29.01 -2.84
CA ASN A 667 2.37 28.95 -4.22
C ASN A 667 1.25 29.15 -5.27
N SER A 668 0.04 29.54 -4.89
CA SER A 668 -1.07 29.72 -5.85
C SER A 668 -0.78 30.80 -6.90
N LEU A 669 -0.07 31.84 -6.53
CA LEU A 669 0.34 32.92 -7.44
C LEU A 669 1.35 32.47 -8.51
N GLN A 670 2.15 31.43 -8.24
CA GLN A 670 3.08 30.87 -9.23
C GLN A 670 2.38 29.96 -10.26
N LYS A 671 1.22 29.38 -9.93
CA LYS A 671 0.45 28.53 -10.87
C LYS A 671 -0.30 29.34 -11.92
N VAL A 672 -0.69 30.58 -11.66
CA VAL A 672 -1.40 31.45 -12.60
C VAL A 672 -0.51 31.81 -13.82
N ILE A 673 0.81 31.73 -13.67
CA ILE A 673 1.77 32.00 -14.77
C ILE A 673 2.01 30.73 -15.63
N ASN A 674 1.56 29.54 -15.20
CA ASN A 674 1.85 28.24 -15.82
C ASN A 674 0.62 27.41 -16.25
N THR A 675 -0.59 27.99 -16.28
CA THR A 675 -1.79 27.30 -16.77
C THR A 675 -1.92 27.32 -18.27
N GLU A 676 -1.01 26.64 -18.95
CA GLU A 676 -1.31 26.02 -20.24
C GLU A 676 -1.39 24.51 -20.00
N SER A 677 -2.53 23.96 -20.32
CA SER A 677 -3.00 22.55 -20.34
C SER A 677 -2.11 21.44 -19.77
N SER A 678 -2.65 20.67 -18.80
CA SER A 678 -1.97 19.59 -18.08
C SER A 678 -1.47 18.43 -18.97
N GLU A 679 -2.04 18.20 -20.14
CA GLU A 679 -1.55 17.21 -21.12
C GLU A 679 -0.34 17.70 -21.91
N GLN A 680 -0.28 18.99 -22.24
CA GLN A 680 0.89 19.61 -22.83
C GLN A 680 2.03 19.78 -21.81
N ASN A 681 1.75 19.87 -20.51
CA ASN A 681 2.78 19.95 -19.49
C ASN A 681 3.52 18.64 -19.22
N LEU A 682 2.89 17.48 -19.39
CA LEU A 682 3.61 16.20 -19.31
C LEU A 682 4.58 16.06 -20.50
N SER A 683 4.18 16.49 -21.70
CA SER A 683 5.07 16.54 -22.88
C SER A 683 6.09 17.68 -22.80
N LYS A 684 5.75 18.85 -22.25
CA LYS A 684 6.68 19.98 -22.05
C LYS A 684 7.70 19.73 -20.92
N PHE A 685 7.36 18.95 -19.88
CA PHE A 685 8.34 18.49 -18.90
C PHE A 685 9.36 17.50 -19.49
N MET A 686 9.02 16.85 -20.60
CA MET A 686 9.89 15.94 -21.33
C MET A 686 10.64 16.61 -22.48
N GLN A 687 10.27 17.82 -22.91
CA GLN A 687 10.86 18.50 -24.06
C GLN A 687 11.40 19.88 -23.69
N LYS A 688 12.67 19.96 -23.33
CA LYS A 688 13.52 21.07 -23.76
C LYS A 688 14.47 20.51 -24.79
N ASP A 689 13.97 20.45 -26.00
CA ASP A 689 14.79 20.20 -27.19
C ASP A 689 15.83 21.30 -27.33
N ARG A 690 17.09 20.95 -27.19
CA ARG A 690 18.16 21.63 -27.89
C ARG A 690 18.72 20.62 -28.87
N SER A 691 18.33 20.75 -30.14
CA SER A 691 19.00 20.11 -31.23
C SER A 691 20.40 20.71 -31.32
N TYR A 692 21.43 19.91 -31.18
CA TYR A 692 22.80 20.33 -31.39
C TYR A 692 23.13 20.05 -32.85
N THR A 693 23.11 21.09 -33.67
CA THR A 693 23.75 21.11 -34.96
C THR A 693 24.99 22.00 -34.85
N ASN A 694 26.17 21.44 -35.03
CA ASN A 694 27.45 22.14 -35.25
C ASN A 694 27.84 23.24 -34.24
N SER A 695 28.13 22.91 -33.00
CA SER A 695 28.82 23.80 -32.08
C SER A 695 30.00 23.13 -31.39
N GLN A 696 31.14 23.82 -31.33
CA GLN A 696 32.31 23.39 -30.58
C GLN A 696 32.01 23.43 -29.09
N GLY A 697 32.30 22.34 -28.36
CA GLY A 697 32.12 22.27 -26.91
C GLY A 697 31.86 20.83 -26.42
N PRO A 698 31.37 20.66 -25.17
CA PRO A 698 31.09 19.32 -24.61
C PRO A 698 30.19 18.41 -25.44
N ALA A 699 29.40 19.01 -26.32
CA ALA A 699 28.56 18.30 -27.30
C ALA A 699 29.38 17.51 -28.33
N GLN A 700 30.54 18.03 -28.75
CA GLN A 700 31.42 17.36 -29.69
C GLN A 700 32.02 16.08 -29.09
N ALA A 701 32.52 16.15 -27.87
CA ALA A 701 33.03 14.97 -27.16
C ALA A 701 31.99 13.89 -26.91
N GLU A 702 30.73 14.27 -26.66
CA GLU A 702 29.63 13.35 -26.52
C GLU A 702 29.24 12.71 -27.88
N LEU A 703 29.22 13.48 -28.96
CA LEU A 703 29.00 12.99 -30.33
C LEU A 703 30.11 12.04 -30.75
N GLU A 704 31.36 12.35 -30.42
CA GLU A 704 32.51 11.50 -30.70
C GLU A 704 32.43 10.19 -29.91
N ALA A 705 32.02 10.24 -28.62
CA ALA A 705 31.83 9.04 -27.82
C ALA A 705 30.71 8.14 -28.35
N VAL A 706 29.59 8.70 -28.81
CA VAL A 706 28.49 7.94 -29.42
C VAL A 706 28.89 7.40 -30.77
N THR A 707 29.62 8.19 -31.59
CA THR A 707 30.18 7.78 -32.89
C THR A 707 31.16 6.63 -32.72
N GLN A 708 32.05 6.74 -31.75
CA GLN A 708 33.02 5.69 -31.40
C GLN A 708 32.32 4.39 -30.92
N TRP A 709 31.27 4.54 -30.12
CA TRP A 709 30.49 3.39 -29.61
C TRP A 709 29.71 2.69 -30.72
N LEU A 710 29.08 3.45 -31.65
CA LEU A 710 28.36 2.90 -32.79
C LEU A 710 29.27 2.43 -33.92
N ASN A 711 30.55 2.73 -33.85
CA ASN A 711 31.56 2.42 -34.88
C ASN A 711 31.26 2.98 -36.29
N PHE A 712 30.47 4.08 -36.36
CA PHE A 712 30.23 4.86 -37.57
C PHE A 712 29.91 6.32 -37.22
N ASN A 713 30.16 7.25 -38.17
CA ASN A 713 29.90 8.67 -37.94
C ASN A 713 28.41 8.99 -38.08
N ILE A 714 27.77 9.37 -36.95
CA ILE A 714 26.35 9.70 -36.88
C ILE A 714 25.98 10.86 -37.79
N LEU A 715 26.89 11.83 -38.01
CA LEU A 715 26.67 13.00 -38.85
C LEU A 715 26.54 12.63 -40.32
N ASP A 716 27.18 11.56 -40.77
CA ASP A 716 27.18 11.13 -42.15
C ASP A 716 25.86 10.49 -42.60
N ILE A 717 25.02 10.05 -41.66
CA ILE A 717 23.72 9.42 -41.91
C ILE A 717 22.52 10.27 -41.50
N GLY A 718 22.74 11.54 -41.14
CA GLY A 718 21.68 12.50 -40.83
C GLY A 718 20.92 12.22 -39.55
N ILE A 719 21.46 11.41 -38.63
CA ILE A 719 20.85 11.15 -37.33
C ILE A 719 21.06 12.35 -36.40
N SER A 720 19.99 12.90 -35.87
CA SER A 720 20.05 13.94 -34.83
C SER A 720 20.16 13.35 -33.44
N VAL A 721 21.20 13.72 -32.69
CA VAL A 721 21.33 13.35 -31.27
C VAL A 721 20.57 14.37 -30.40
N LYS A 722 19.66 13.89 -29.58
CA LYS A 722 18.89 14.73 -28.65
C LYS A 722 19.36 14.54 -27.22
N ARG A 723 19.59 15.64 -26.49
CA ARG A 723 19.90 15.64 -25.05
C ARG A 723 18.64 15.92 -24.23
N TRP A 724 18.40 15.11 -23.24
CA TRP A 724 17.21 15.21 -22.37
C TRP A 724 17.61 15.68 -20.98
N GLY A 725 16.93 16.67 -20.43
CA GLY A 725 17.14 17.13 -19.06
C GLY A 725 16.67 16.11 -18.02
N LYS A 726 15.57 15.40 -18.31
CA LYS A 726 15.03 14.33 -17.47
C LYS A 726 14.46 13.22 -18.34
N PHE A 727 14.65 11.98 -17.92
CA PHE A 727 14.12 10.80 -18.58
C PHE A 727 13.33 9.97 -17.58
N LYS A 728 12.08 9.62 -17.89
CA LYS A 728 11.25 8.77 -17.07
C LYS A 728 11.44 7.31 -17.48
N LEU A 729 11.93 6.48 -16.56
CA LEU A 729 12.08 5.04 -16.74
C LEU A 729 10.73 4.33 -16.75
N LEU A 730 10.67 3.15 -17.34
CA LEU A 730 9.47 2.31 -17.40
C LEU A 730 8.93 1.93 -15.99
N ASN A 731 9.80 1.85 -15.01
CA ASN A 731 9.43 1.63 -13.61
C ASN A 731 8.86 2.87 -12.89
N GLY A 732 8.72 3.99 -13.60
CA GLY A 732 8.21 5.27 -13.08
C GLY A 732 9.25 6.19 -12.46
N ASN A 733 10.49 5.75 -12.29
CA ASN A 733 11.58 6.60 -11.79
C ASN A 733 11.97 7.66 -12.84
N VAL A 734 12.50 8.79 -12.34
CA VAL A 734 12.94 9.88 -13.21
C VAL A 734 14.44 10.05 -13.08
N LEU A 735 15.16 9.85 -14.18
CA LEU A 735 16.58 10.17 -14.28
C LEU A 735 16.74 11.65 -14.64
N GLY A 736 17.61 12.35 -13.90
CA GLY A 736 18.00 13.73 -14.22
C GLY A 736 19.38 13.75 -14.89
N SER A 737 19.51 14.41 -16.02
CA SER A 737 20.80 14.66 -16.66
C SER A 737 21.46 15.93 -16.09
N HIS A 738 22.73 16.12 -16.42
CA HIS A 738 23.48 17.35 -16.08
C HIS A 738 22.77 18.62 -16.54
N LEU A 739 22.09 18.59 -17.70
CA LEU A 739 21.29 19.70 -18.23
C LEU A 739 20.13 20.14 -17.31
N SER A 740 19.60 19.26 -16.49
CA SER A 740 18.55 19.62 -15.52
C SER A 740 19.09 20.36 -14.31
N ARG A 741 20.40 20.30 -14.06
CA ARG A 741 21.09 20.88 -12.89
C ARG A 741 21.72 22.25 -13.15
N GLU A 742 22.07 22.58 -14.40
CA GLU A 742 22.61 23.90 -14.76
C GLU A 742 21.71 25.07 -14.34
N LYS A 743 20.42 24.79 -14.10
CA LYS A 743 19.43 25.79 -13.63
C LYS A 743 19.12 25.73 -12.14
N ALA A 744 19.56 24.72 -11.43
CA ALA A 744 19.33 24.56 -10.00
C ALA A 744 20.67 24.77 -9.26
N GLN A 745 20.82 25.91 -8.59
CA GLN A 745 21.97 26.20 -7.73
C GLN A 745 22.05 25.32 -6.47
N SER A 746 21.79 24.03 -6.54
CA SER A 746 21.89 23.13 -5.40
C SER A 746 23.16 22.28 -5.51
N PHE A 747 24.03 22.44 -4.53
CA PHE A 747 25.30 21.76 -4.29
C PHE A 747 25.19 20.25 -4.00
N ARG A 748 24.29 19.50 -4.61
CA ARG A 748 24.28 18.04 -4.47
C ARG A 748 25.06 17.45 -5.66
N ARG A 749 26.04 16.59 -5.33
CA ARG A 749 27.02 15.95 -6.22
C ARG A 749 26.43 15.57 -7.57
N SER A 750 27.09 16.01 -8.63
CA SER A 750 26.79 15.61 -10.00
C SER A 750 27.44 14.27 -10.28
N GLU A 751 26.69 13.38 -10.84
CA GLU A 751 27.18 12.08 -11.27
C GLU A 751 26.91 11.95 -12.76
N TRP A 752 27.90 11.43 -13.47
CA TRP A 752 27.86 11.12 -14.89
C TRP A 752 27.15 9.79 -15.04
N PHE A 753 26.29 9.68 -16.09
CA PHE A 753 25.63 8.44 -16.46
C PHE A 753 26.12 7.96 -17.79
N GLU A 754 26.62 6.76 -17.86
CA GLU A 754 26.75 6.00 -19.08
C GLU A 754 25.40 5.37 -19.39
N VAL A 755 24.71 5.86 -20.41
CA VAL A 755 23.46 5.23 -20.90
C VAL A 755 23.85 4.20 -21.93
N ARG A 756 23.79 2.91 -21.59
CA ARG A 756 23.83 1.84 -22.58
C ARG A 756 22.47 1.75 -23.25
N ILE A 757 22.39 2.18 -24.48
CA ILE A 757 21.20 1.99 -25.31
C ILE A 757 21.31 0.61 -25.93
N PHE A 758 20.41 -0.29 -25.52
CA PHE A 758 20.19 -1.53 -26.27
C PHE A 758 19.23 -1.21 -27.40
N ILE A 759 19.69 -1.36 -28.64
CA ILE A 759 18.89 -1.25 -29.87
C ILE A 759 18.16 -2.58 -30.07
#